data_475e9a48cb74f128372e7c53098d1660
#
_entry.id   475e9a48cb74f128372e7c53098d1660
#
_cell.length_a   1.000
_cell.length_b   1.000
_cell.length_c   1.000
_cell.angle_alpha   90.00
_cell.angle_beta   90.00
_cell.angle_gamma   90.00
#
_symmetry.space_group_name_H-M   'P 1'
#
loop_
_entity.id
_entity.type
_entity.pdbx_description
1 polymer ?
#
loop_
_entity_poly.entity_id
_entity_poly.type
_entity_poly.pdbx_seq_one_letter_code
_entity_poly.pdbx_strand_id
1 'polypeptide(L)'
;MQNLYNEEYYRHYRTGSGEISYQDSEELKVFIRHLASQIKEKYHPQTVLDAGCAMGMLVAALRDLGVEAYGVDLSEYAISQVREDIRPYCAVGSLSSALPDSLPKRYDLVVSMEVLEHMPEEDAKKAVANLCAVTDRVLFSSVPDDTEDPTHINLHEPPYWCGLFAEQGLFFVGEEKPVFLTNYALFFQRKSMSASVELYERKLQKDAEQFLNLSLDLDEVQGELDELQEKNEILDEDLREYRALYFDKAKEYDALFQAYQATVTSSAWKMTKPLRASLDLAKRILKSNRATYLFCKGIKGVLRDGPIYTWKRVKRKICQDKKNRDWSKYDEKELAMQRQYLFPRQIKFSILVPLYNTPEDFLKEMIASVQAQTYSNWELCLADGSDDEHRQVGQIVAGFQQQDSRIQYRKLERNLGISGNTNACIEMASGDYIALFDHDDLLHPSVLYENMKAICEQGADFIYTDEVIFERTTKNITATHFKPDFAIDNLRANNYICHFTVFQKPLLEKVGLFRSECDGSQDFDMVLRLTEQAQKIVHIPKPLYFWRSHPLSVASSLLAKPYVFESAKRAVRDHLDRVGLEGEVLDSAALSIYRVKYKIKGEPLISILIPNKDHVSDLRKCIVSIQEKTSYPNYEIIVIENNSEEEKTFQYYQLLEKRQNIRVVRWNGKFNYSAINNFGYTFAKGEYILLLNNDTEVISVDWLQEMLMYAQRGDVGAVGAKLYYPDNTVQHGGIVLGVGGVAAHLHCNRQKEDLGYMGRLIYAQDLTAVTAACMMLPRKVWEETGGLDESFEVAFNDVDLCMRIRQKGYLIVFTPYAELYHYESKSRKADDTPEKRARFVGEVERFQARWAKELEAGDPYYNPNFSLDDANFTIR
;
A
#
# COMPACT_ATOMS: atom_id res chain seq x y z
N MET A 1 -38.61 -19.82 38.61
CA MET A 1 -37.59 -18.99 37.99
C MET A 1 -36.52 -18.51 39.01
N GLN A 2 -36.83 -17.96 40.16
CA GLN A 2 -35.81 -17.49 41.10
C GLN A 2 -34.73 -18.53 41.49
N ASN A 3 -35.04 -19.81 41.52
CA ASN A 3 -34.10 -20.89 41.81
C ASN A 3 -33.23 -21.37 40.66
N LEU A 4 -33.46 -20.91 39.43
CA LEU A 4 -32.67 -21.29 38.28
C LEU A 4 -31.40 -20.47 38.17
N TYR A 5 -31.43 -19.18 38.48
CA TYR A 5 -30.28 -18.26 38.37
C TYR A 5 -29.49 -18.23 39.70
N ASN A 6 -28.92 -19.40 40.05
CA ASN A 6 -28.13 -19.65 41.26
C ASN A 6 -26.62 -19.62 40.95
N GLU A 7 -25.79 -20.00 41.94
CA GLU A 7 -24.34 -20.06 41.81
C GLU A 7 -23.88 -20.95 40.65
N GLU A 8 -24.54 -22.09 40.46
CA GLU A 8 -24.18 -23.06 39.41
C GLU A 8 -24.41 -22.48 38.00
N TYR A 9 -25.50 -21.77 37.79
CA TYR A 9 -25.80 -21.06 36.53
C TYR A 9 -24.69 -20.08 36.15
N TYR A 10 -24.22 -19.23 37.05
CA TYR A 10 -23.20 -18.22 36.78
C TYR A 10 -21.77 -18.81 36.71
N ARG A 11 -21.52 -20.01 37.25
CA ARG A 11 -20.26 -20.72 37.09
C ARG A 11 -20.11 -21.32 35.67
N HIS A 12 -21.22 -21.72 35.09
CA HIS A 12 -21.32 -22.38 33.75
C HIS A 12 -22.12 -21.52 32.76
N TYR A 13 -21.86 -20.20 32.81
CA TYR A 13 -22.55 -19.24 31.94
C TYR A 13 -22.16 -19.48 30.47
N ARG A 14 -23.16 -19.64 29.61
CA ARG A 14 -22.95 -19.91 28.18
C ARG A 14 -22.84 -18.61 27.40
N THR A 15 -21.86 -18.56 26.51
CA THR A 15 -21.70 -17.51 25.50
C THR A 15 -21.58 -18.17 24.12
N GLY A 16 -21.70 -17.43 23.06
CA GLY A 16 -21.49 -17.94 21.71
C GLY A 16 -20.10 -18.56 21.46
N SER A 17 -19.13 -18.33 22.35
CA SER A 17 -17.79 -18.92 22.31
C SER A 17 -17.59 -20.12 23.27
N GLY A 18 -18.61 -20.51 24.06
CA GLY A 18 -18.55 -21.63 24.98
C GLY A 18 -18.95 -21.29 26.42
N GLU A 19 -18.73 -22.22 27.36
CA GLU A 19 -19.00 -22.02 28.78
C GLU A 19 -17.90 -21.20 29.44
N ILE A 20 -18.27 -20.18 30.22
CA ILE A 20 -17.37 -19.33 31.02
C ILE A 20 -17.85 -19.15 32.45
N SER A 21 -16.94 -18.86 33.37
CA SER A 21 -17.33 -18.31 34.66
C SER A 21 -17.69 -16.84 34.51
N TYR A 22 -18.93 -16.45 34.75
CA TYR A 22 -19.42 -15.08 34.57
C TYR A 22 -18.57 -14.04 35.33
N GLN A 23 -18.15 -14.37 36.56
CA GLN A 23 -17.39 -13.48 37.42
C GLN A 23 -15.90 -13.37 37.04
N ASP A 24 -15.31 -14.46 36.52
CA ASP A 24 -13.86 -14.55 36.34
C ASP A 24 -13.41 -14.26 34.91
N SER A 25 -14.34 -14.26 33.95
CA SER A 25 -13.99 -14.04 32.54
C SER A 25 -13.47 -12.62 32.25
N GLU A 26 -12.18 -12.52 31.90
CA GLU A 26 -11.58 -11.24 31.49
C GLU A 26 -12.11 -10.77 30.14
N GLU A 27 -12.47 -11.66 29.26
CA GLU A 27 -13.08 -11.32 27.96
C GLU A 27 -14.43 -10.62 28.16
N LEU A 28 -15.29 -11.15 29.03
CA LEU A 28 -16.56 -10.53 29.37
C LEU A 28 -16.37 -9.15 30.02
N LYS A 29 -15.41 -9.01 30.90
CA LYS A 29 -15.10 -7.72 31.54
C LYS A 29 -14.60 -6.67 30.55
N VAL A 30 -13.80 -7.08 29.55
CA VAL A 30 -13.34 -6.20 28.44
C VAL A 30 -14.52 -5.78 27.58
N PHE A 31 -15.38 -6.72 27.18
CA PHE A 31 -16.60 -6.46 26.40
C PHE A 31 -17.52 -5.46 27.14
N ILE A 32 -17.83 -5.69 28.41
CA ILE A 32 -18.70 -4.81 29.21
C ILE A 32 -18.12 -3.40 29.36
N ARG A 33 -16.80 -3.25 29.53
CA ARG A 33 -16.16 -1.92 29.56
C ARG A 33 -16.28 -1.21 28.24
N HIS A 34 -16.08 -1.92 27.13
CA HIS A 34 -16.28 -1.37 25.80
C HIS A 34 -17.73 -0.93 25.57
N LEU A 35 -18.68 -1.78 25.93
CA LEU A 35 -20.11 -1.51 25.89
C LEU A 35 -20.48 -0.23 26.67
N ALA A 36 -20.01 -0.10 27.91
CA ALA A 36 -20.24 1.08 28.72
C ALA A 36 -19.69 2.37 28.08
N SER A 37 -18.50 2.31 27.47
CA SER A 37 -17.92 3.44 26.72
C SER A 37 -18.81 3.83 25.53
N GLN A 38 -19.24 2.86 24.72
CA GLN A 38 -20.12 3.09 23.57
C GLN A 38 -21.49 3.67 23.98
N ILE A 39 -22.08 3.18 25.06
CA ILE A 39 -23.33 3.73 25.62
C ILE A 39 -23.15 5.19 26.03
N LYS A 40 -22.08 5.51 26.76
CA LYS A 40 -21.79 6.88 27.19
C LYS A 40 -21.55 7.80 26.00
N GLU A 41 -20.71 7.40 25.06
CA GLU A 41 -20.30 8.21 23.91
C GLU A 41 -21.43 8.43 22.91
N LYS A 42 -22.27 7.42 22.66
CA LYS A 42 -23.31 7.49 21.63
C LYS A 42 -24.62 8.08 22.13
N TYR A 43 -25.03 7.73 23.35
CA TYR A 43 -26.37 8.14 23.87
C TYR A 43 -26.30 9.25 24.92
N HIS A 44 -25.12 9.58 25.43
CA HIS A 44 -24.87 10.63 26.43
C HIS A 44 -25.87 10.62 27.62
N PRO A 45 -26.20 9.46 28.24
CA PRO A 45 -27.18 9.40 29.31
C PRO A 45 -26.58 9.96 30.61
N GLN A 46 -27.42 10.66 31.41
CA GLN A 46 -27.08 11.02 32.78
C GLN A 46 -27.39 9.87 33.70
N THR A 47 -28.55 9.22 33.51
CA THR A 47 -29.03 8.10 34.32
C THR A 47 -29.33 6.88 33.45
N VAL A 48 -28.88 5.68 33.87
CA VAL A 48 -29.10 4.42 33.15
C VAL A 48 -29.65 3.37 34.10
N LEU A 49 -30.66 2.61 33.63
CA LEU A 49 -31.09 1.36 34.26
C LEU A 49 -30.61 0.17 33.44
N ASP A 50 -29.86 -0.72 34.04
CA ASP A 50 -29.50 -2.05 33.52
C ASP A 50 -30.55 -3.07 34.00
N ALA A 51 -31.45 -3.43 33.08
CA ALA A 51 -32.60 -4.31 33.38
C ALA A 51 -32.22 -5.76 33.06
N GLY A 52 -31.98 -6.55 34.12
CA GLY A 52 -31.34 -7.85 34.07
C GLY A 52 -29.85 -7.74 34.34
N CYS A 53 -29.44 -6.97 35.32
CA CYS A 53 -28.05 -6.57 35.54
C CYS A 53 -27.11 -7.69 36.01
N ALA A 54 -27.60 -8.90 36.28
CA ALA A 54 -26.81 -10.01 36.80
C ALA A 54 -25.95 -9.58 38.02
N MET A 55 -24.61 -9.74 37.95
CA MET A 55 -23.65 -9.30 38.98
C MET A 55 -23.25 -7.83 38.87
N GLY A 56 -24.00 -6.99 38.14
CA GLY A 56 -23.83 -5.54 38.08
C GLY A 56 -22.59 -5.06 37.34
N MET A 57 -22.00 -5.85 36.42
CA MET A 57 -20.77 -5.47 35.68
C MET A 57 -20.97 -4.23 34.80
N LEU A 58 -22.09 -4.11 34.09
CA LEU A 58 -22.40 -2.93 33.29
C LEU A 58 -22.66 -1.70 34.16
N VAL A 59 -23.38 -1.88 35.26
CA VAL A 59 -23.62 -0.82 36.27
C VAL A 59 -22.29 -0.30 36.80
N ALA A 60 -21.35 -1.20 37.16
CA ALA A 60 -20.02 -0.85 37.63
C ALA A 60 -19.24 -0.06 36.58
N ALA A 61 -19.18 -0.57 35.33
CA ALA A 61 -18.45 0.06 34.25
C ALA A 61 -19.00 1.45 33.89
N LEU A 62 -20.32 1.64 33.88
CA LEU A 62 -20.94 2.95 33.64
C LEU A 62 -20.64 3.94 34.75
N ARG A 63 -20.68 3.48 36.01
CA ARG A 63 -20.36 4.33 37.19
C ARG A 63 -18.88 4.71 37.24
N ASP A 64 -18.00 3.79 36.88
CA ASP A 64 -16.56 4.07 36.74
C ASP A 64 -16.29 5.14 35.66
N LEU A 65 -17.17 5.25 34.66
CA LEU A 65 -17.14 6.31 33.64
C LEU A 65 -17.89 7.61 34.05
N GLY A 66 -18.46 7.67 35.27
CA GLY A 66 -19.17 8.84 35.79
C GLY A 66 -20.62 8.97 35.32
N VAL A 67 -21.26 7.88 34.86
CA VAL A 67 -22.70 7.82 34.57
C VAL A 67 -23.45 7.29 35.77
N GLU A 68 -24.56 7.88 36.20
CA GLU A 68 -25.41 7.38 37.28
C GLU A 68 -26.18 6.12 36.82
N ALA A 69 -25.60 4.95 37.04
CA ALA A 69 -26.18 3.68 36.63
C ALA A 69 -26.77 2.91 37.82
N TYR A 70 -27.87 2.23 37.55
CA TYR A 70 -28.63 1.41 38.47
C TYR A 70 -28.90 0.05 37.84
N GLY A 71 -29.11 -0.99 38.68
CA GLY A 71 -29.38 -2.33 38.18
C GLY A 71 -30.56 -3.00 38.90
N VAL A 72 -31.29 -3.82 38.18
CA VAL A 72 -32.30 -4.70 38.73
C VAL A 72 -32.15 -6.10 38.16
N ASP A 73 -32.19 -7.12 39.01
CA ASP A 73 -32.13 -8.53 38.61
C ASP A 73 -33.03 -9.39 39.48
N LEU A 74 -33.55 -10.49 38.90
CA LEU A 74 -34.40 -11.44 39.63
C LEU A 74 -33.59 -12.31 40.63
N SER A 75 -32.30 -12.50 40.38
CA SER A 75 -31.40 -13.38 41.10
C SER A 75 -30.89 -12.74 42.40
N GLU A 76 -31.32 -13.26 43.56
CA GLU A 76 -30.74 -12.87 44.86
C GLU A 76 -29.26 -13.21 44.95
N TYR A 77 -28.85 -14.33 44.36
CA TYR A 77 -27.43 -14.73 44.31
C TYR A 77 -26.61 -13.71 43.52
N ALA A 78 -27.02 -13.36 42.31
CA ALA A 78 -26.29 -12.41 41.47
C ALA A 78 -26.12 -11.04 42.13
N ILE A 79 -27.20 -10.51 42.74
CA ILE A 79 -27.16 -9.24 43.48
C ILE A 79 -26.27 -9.34 44.71
N SER A 80 -26.19 -10.51 45.36
CA SER A 80 -25.27 -10.71 46.51
C SER A 80 -23.78 -10.64 46.11
N GLN A 81 -23.46 -10.96 44.85
CA GLN A 81 -22.09 -10.95 44.28
C GLN A 81 -21.69 -9.61 43.67
N VAL A 82 -22.59 -8.64 43.64
CA VAL A 82 -22.28 -7.29 43.10
C VAL A 82 -21.15 -6.63 43.89
N ARG A 83 -20.24 -5.96 43.19
CA ARG A 83 -19.12 -5.17 43.76
C ARG A 83 -19.60 -4.26 44.89
N GLU A 84 -18.93 -4.25 46.03
CA GLU A 84 -19.41 -3.67 47.27
C GLU A 84 -19.77 -2.18 47.15
N ASP A 85 -18.99 -1.41 46.42
CA ASP A 85 -19.19 0.04 46.23
C ASP A 85 -20.41 0.39 45.36
N ILE A 86 -20.86 -0.51 44.48
CA ILE A 86 -22.05 -0.30 43.66
C ILE A 86 -23.28 -1.06 44.13
N ARG A 87 -23.15 -1.90 45.15
CA ARG A 87 -24.26 -2.70 45.72
C ARG A 87 -25.48 -1.85 46.11
N PRO A 88 -25.35 -0.61 46.65
CA PRO A 88 -26.51 0.24 46.99
C PRO A 88 -27.34 0.67 45.76
N TYR A 89 -26.81 0.49 44.57
CA TYR A 89 -27.44 0.89 43.28
C TYR A 89 -28.03 -0.29 42.51
N CYS A 90 -27.93 -1.52 43.08
CA CYS A 90 -28.49 -2.72 42.46
C CYS A 90 -29.55 -3.31 43.44
N ALA A 91 -30.67 -3.75 42.90
CA ALA A 91 -31.80 -4.26 43.67
C ALA A 91 -32.29 -5.61 43.11
N VAL A 92 -32.76 -6.48 44.01
CA VAL A 92 -33.49 -7.70 43.62
C VAL A 92 -34.91 -7.31 43.22
N GLY A 93 -35.34 -7.70 42.02
CA GLY A 93 -36.70 -7.41 41.51
C GLY A 93 -37.03 -8.09 40.22
N SER A 94 -38.31 -8.31 39.94
CA SER A 94 -38.77 -8.85 38.65
C SER A 94 -39.18 -7.73 37.73
N LEU A 95 -38.76 -7.77 36.45
CA LEU A 95 -39.19 -6.81 35.43
C LEU A 95 -40.68 -6.89 35.10
N SER A 96 -41.33 -8.03 35.31
CA SER A 96 -42.78 -8.16 35.15
C SER A 96 -43.59 -7.50 36.25
N SER A 97 -42.93 -6.98 37.30
CA SER A 97 -43.52 -6.25 38.42
C SER A 97 -43.04 -4.80 38.48
N ALA A 98 -43.64 -3.98 39.33
CA ALA A 98 -43.12 -2.62 39.54
C ALA A 98 -41.66 -2.67 40.06
N LEU A 99 -40.83 -1.76 39.59
CA LEU A 99 -39.45 -1.64 40.06
C LEU A 99 -39.36 -1.37 41.54
N PRO A 100 -38.37 -1.94 42.26
CA PRO A 100 -38.16 -1.72 43.71
C PRO A 100 -38.13 -0.24 44.06
N ASP A 101 -38.71 0.14 45.20
CA ASP A 101 -38.77 1.53 45.69
C ASP A 101 -37.40 2.14 45.99
N SER A 102 -36.37 1.31 46.17
CA SER A 102 -34.98 1.70 46.33
C SER A 102 -34.35 2.30 45.07
N LEU A 103 -34.96 2.12 43.92
CA LEU A 103 -34.45 2.57 42.62
C LEU A 103 -35.17 3.85 42.17
N PRO A 104 -34.52 4.72 41.35
CA PRO A 104 -35.14 5.89 40.76
C PRO A 104 -36.40 5.58 39.95
N LYS A 105 -37.33 6.51 39.89
CA LYS A 105 -38.61 6.33 39.16
C LYS A 105 -38.52 6.62 37.66
N ARG A 106 -37.42 7.27 37.16
CA ARG A 106 -37.18 7.55 35.73
C ARG A 106 -35.67 7.52 35.40
N TYR A 107 -35.38 7.16 34.13
CA TYR A 107 -34.03 7.03 33.61
C TYR A 107 -33.96 7.68 32.21
N ASP A 108 -32.77 8.20 31.84
CA ASP A 108 -32.54 8.70 30.49
C ASP A 108 -32.41 7.57 29.45
N LEU A 109 -31.94 6.41 29.91
CA LEU A 109 -31.81 5.23 29.10
C LEU A 109 -32.04 3.95 29.92
N VAL A 110 -32.77 3.00 29.38
CA VAL A 110 -32.82 1.63 29.89
C VAL A 110 -32.04 0.72 28.92
N VAL A 111 -31.21 -0.15 29.48
CA VAL A 111 -30.51 -1.22 28.76
C VAL A 111 -31.12 -2.55 29.20
N SER A 112 -31.56 -3.37 28.28
CA SER A 112 -32.03 -4.74 28.54
C SER A 112 -31.37 -5.67 27.54
N MET A 113 -30.40 -6.45 27.99
CA MET A 113 -29.53 -7.25 27.14
C MET A 113 -29.70 -8.73 27.50
N GLU A 114 -30.24 -9.50 26.55
CA GLU A 114 -30.44 -10.96 26.64
C GLU A 114 -31.20 -11.33 27.93
N VAL A 115 -32.42 -10.78 28.11
CA VAL A 115 -33.23 -10.97 29.32
C VAL A 115 -34.63 -11.46 29.04
N LEU A 116 -35.33 -10.88 28.05
CA LEU A 116 -36.75 -11.13 27.84
C LEU A 116 -37.03 -12.49 27.17
N GLU A 117 -36.08 -13.12 26.55
CA GLU A 117 -36.13 -14.50 26.03
C GLU A 117 -36.16 -15.55 27.14
N HIS A 118 -35.76 -15.21 28.33
CA HIS A 118 -35.80 -16.07 29.48
C HIS A 118 -37.15 -15.98 30.27
N MET A 119 -38.04 -15.10 29.83
CA MET A 119 -39.32 -14.87 30.50
C MET A 119 -40.49 -15.49 29.76
N PRO A 120 -41.54 -16.01 30.44
CA PRO A 120 -42.79 -16.36 29.77
C PRO A 120 -43.33 -15.15 29.00
N GLU A 121 -43.95 -15.40 27.85
CA GLU A 121 -44.40 -14.35 26.92
C GLU A 121 -45.26 -13.26 27.61
N GLU A 122 -46.21 -13.65 28.47
CA GLU A 122 -47.08 -12.72 29.23
C GLU A 122 -46.30 -11.88 30.26
N ASP A 123 -45.22 -12.39 30.82
CA ASP A 123 -44.36 -11.63 31.74
C ASP A 123 -43.39 -10.73 30.98
N ALA A 124 -42.91 -11.13 29.79
CA ALA A 124 -42.15 -10.29 28.89
C ALA A 124 -42.96 -9.06 28.42
N LYS A 125 -44.24 -9.25 28.05
CA LYS A 125 -45.16 -8.12 27.72
C LYS A 125 -45.28 -7.11 28.86
N LYS A 126 -45.43 -7.59 30.13
CA LYS A 126 -45.47 -6.72 31.33
C LYS A 126 -44.14 -6.04 31.56
N ALA A 127 -43.02 -6.76 31.34
CA ALA A 127 -41.68 -6.19 31.45
C ALA A 127 -41.47 -5.04 30.48
N VAL A 128 -41.82 -5.22 29.19
CA VAL A 128 -41.79 -4.12 28.21
C VAL A 128 -42.60 -2.91 28.67
N ALA A 129 -43.83 -3.12 29.15
CA ALA A 129 -44.66 -2.02 29.64
C ALA A 129 -44.01 -1.29 30.84
N ASN A 130 -43.45 -2.01 31.80
CA ASN A 130 -42.76 -1.46 32.95
C ASN A 130 -41.48 -0.68 32.55
N LEU A 131 -40.68 -1.20 31.64
CA LEU A 131 -39.49 -0.52 31.13
C LEU A 131 -39.88 0.78 30.41
N CYS A 132 -40.89 0.75 29.54
CA CYS A 132 -41.38 1.91 28.82
C CYS A 132 -42.03 2.98 29.72
N ALA A 133 -42.47 2.63 30.92
CA ALA A 133 -43.04 3.57 31.90
C ALA A 133 -41.94 4.42 32.58
N VAL A 134 -40.71 3.94 32.65
CA VAL A 134 -39.60 4.58 33.41
C VAL A 134 -38.60 5.29 32.51
N THR A 135 -38.72 5.20 31.18
CA THR A 135 -37.81 5.86 30.23
C THR A 135 -38.50 6.25 28.93
N ASP A 136 -37.86 7.12 28.19
CA ASP A 136 -38.23 7.45 26.81
C ASP A 136 -37.24 6.84 25.78
N ARG A 137 -36.20 6.10 26.25
CA ARG A 137 -35.18 5.48 25.38
C ARG A 137 -34.81 4.08 25.92
N VAL A 138 -34.88 3.05 25.06
CA VAL A 138 -34.51 1.69 25.44
C VAL A 138 -33.51 1.15 24.43
N LEU A 139 -32.40 0.64 24.93
CA LEU A 139 -31.42 -0.17 24.20
C LEU A 139 -31.70 -1.64 24.55
N PHE A 140 -32.05 -2.44 23.57
CA PHE A 140 -32.63 -3.78 23.74
C PHE A 140 -31.92 -4.80 22.87
N SER A 141 -31.68 -5.99 23.42
CA SER A 141 -31.36 -7.18 22.63
C SER A 141 -32.06 -8.41 23.20
N SER A 142 -32.37 -9.35 22.34
CA SER A 142 -32.93 -10.65 22.65
C SER A 142 -32.62 -11.60 21.51
N VAL A 143 -32.06 -12.75 21.82
CA VAL A 143 -31.69 -13.79 20.84
C VAL A 143 -32.92 -14.27 20.10
N PRO A 144 -32.96 -14.29 18.74
CA PRO A 144 -34.14 -14.69 18.00
C PRO A 144 -34.29 -16.22 17.85
N ASP A 145 -33.19 -17.00 17.82
CA ASP A 145 -33.16 -18.38 17.33
C ASP A 145 -32.28 -19.36 18.15
N ASP A 146 -31.72 -18.95 19.30
CA ASP A 146 -30.88 -19.84 20.14
C ASP A 146 -31.76 -20.82 20.93
N THR A 147 -31.99 -21.98 20.37
CA THR A 147 -32.71 -23.10 20.98
C THR A 147 -31.81 -24.06 21.77
N GLU A 148 -30.51 -23.84 21.82
CA GLU A 148 -29.56 -24.69 22.53
C GLU A 148 -29.52 -24.37 24.06
N ASP A 149 -29.84 -23.13 24.45
CA ASP A 149 -30.01 -22.78 25.85
C ASP A 149 -31.41 -23.15 26.34
N PRO A 150 -31.56 -24.10 27.29
CA PRO A 150 -32.85 -24.53 27.79
C PRO A 150 -33.61 -23.46 28.60
N THR A 151 -32.96 -22.33 28.90
CA THR A 151 -33.60 -21.21 29.60
C THR A 151 -34.23 -20.20 28.64
N HIS A 152 -33.95 -20.30 27.33
CA HIS A 152 -34.57 -19.50 26.25
C HIS A 152 -35.97 -20.04 25.96
N ILE A 153 -36.98 -19.50 26.58
CA ILE A 153 -38.38 -19.98 26.48
C ILE A 153 -39.30 -19.05 25.68
N ASN A 154 -38.80 -17.89 25.25
CA ASN A 154 -39.58 -16.82 24.61
C ASN A 154 -38.77 -16.21 23.45
N LEU A 155 -38.42 -17.03 22.46
CA LEU A 155 -37.64 -16.64 21.30
C LEU A 155 -38.57 -16.03 20.22
N HIS A 156 -38.26 -14.81 19.80
CA HIS A 156 -38.97 -14.06 18.78
C HIS A 156 -38.06 -13.24 17.88
N GLU A 157 -38.46 -13.15 16.62
CA GLU A 157 -37.81 -12.25 15.66
C GLU A 157 -37.98 -10.78 16.03
N PRO A 158 -37.06 -9.90 15.63
CA PRO A 158 -37.07 -8.47 15.95
C PRO A 158 -38.41 -7.73 15.72
N PRO A 159 -39.21 -8.04 14.67
CA PRO A 159 -40.51 -7.40 14.44
C PRO A 159 -41.52 -7.59 15.57
N TYR A 160 -41.48 -8.73 16.28
CA TYR A 160 -42.35 -8.99 17.43
C TYR A 160 -42.07 -7.95 18.56
N TRP A 161 -40.80 -7.80 18.90
CA TRP A 161 -40.36 -6.83 19.91
C TRP A 161 -40.70 -5.41 19.51
N CYS A 162 -40.46 -5.04 18.21
CA CYS A 162 -40.84 -3.76 17.68
C CYS A 162 -42.34 -3.46 17.87
N GLY A 163 -43.20 -4.46 17.70
CA GLY A 163 -44.65 -4.33 17.96
C GLY A 163 -44.97 -4.03 19.42
N LEU A 164 -44.37 -4.78 20.36
CA LEU A 164 -44.61 -4.60 21.79
C LEU A 164 -44.14 -3.23 22.30
N PHE A 165 -42.97 -2.74 21.88
CA PHE A 165 -42.49 -1.41 22.26
C PHE A 165 -43.33 -0.31 21.61
N ALA A 166 -43.78 -0.50 20.36
CA ALA A 166 -44.64 0.46 19.67
C ALA A 166 -46.02 0.64 20.35
N GLU A 167 -46.62 -0.47 20.90
CA GLU A 167 -47.84 -0.39 21.71
C GLU A 167 -47.69 0.49 22.97
N GLN A 168 -46.47 0.61 23.46
CA GLN A 168 -46.13 1.48 24.61
C GLN A 168 -45.66 2.87 24.19
N GLY A 169 -45.70 3.22 22.88
CA GLY A 169 -45.34 4.50 22.36
C GLY A 169 -43.83 4.72 22.19
N LEU A 170 -42.99 3.64 22.25
CA LEU A 170 -41.57 3.67 21.90
C LEU A 170 -41.39 3.02 20.52
N PHE A 171 -40.83 3.77 19.59
CA PHE A 171 -40.67 3.32 18.19
C PHE A 171 -39.21 3.03 17.87
N PHE A 172 -38.98 1.96 17.08
CA PHE A 172 -37.65 1.59 16.61
C PHE A 172 -37.00 2.71 15.79
N VAL A 173 -35.74 3.00 16.07
CA VAL A 173 -34.92 4.00 15.37
C VAL A 173 -33.99 3.25 14.41
N GLY A 174 -34.45 2.98 13.20
CA GLY A 174 -33.75 2.09 12.25
C GLY A 174 -32.42 2.61 11.72
N GLU A 175 -32.14 3.92 11.86
CA GLU A 175 -30.86 4.53 11.48
C GLU A 175 -29.75 4.30 12.54
N GLU A 176 -30.12 3.93 13.76
CA GLU A 176 -29.20 3.69 14.87
C GLU A 176 -29.15 2.22 15.26
N LYS A 177 -28.51 1.38 14.43
CA LYS A 177 -28.26 -0.02 14.84
C LYS A 177 -27.15 -0.09 15.88
N PRO A 178 -27.44 -0.55 17.12
CA PRO A 178 -26.43 -0.67 18.18
C PRO A 178 -25.64 -2.00 18.07
N VAL A 179 -25.00 -2.23 16.91
CA VAL A 179 -24.22 -3.45 16.60
C VAL A 179 -23.06 -3.70 17.58
N PHE A 180 -22.68 -2.71 18.37
CA PHE A 180 -21.72 -2.88 19.46
C PHE A 180 -22.26 -3.67 20.64
N LEU A 181 -23.59 -3.85 20.75
CA LEU A 181 -24.24 -4.68 21.73
C LEU A 181 -24.37 -6.13 21.20
N THR A 182 -25.19 -6.30 20.14
CA THR A 182 -25.33 -7.56 19.39
C THR A 182 -25.76 -7.23 17.94
N ASN A 183 -25.66 -8.19 17.02
CA ASN A 183 -26.09 -8.00 15.62
C ASN A 183 -27.61 -7.79 15.44
N TYR A 184 -28.40 -8.21 16.42
CA TYR A 184 -29.86 -8.10 16.46
C TYR A 184 -30.35 -7.07 17.49
N ALA A 185 -29.47 -6.27 18.04
CA ALA A 185 -29.82 -5.23 19.00
C ALA A 185 -30.64 -4.10 18.34
N LEU A 186 -31.59 -3.59 19.10
CA LEU A 186 -32.56 -2.57 18.70
C LEU A 186 -32.50 -1.36 19.63
N PHE A 187 -32.70 -0.17 19.07
CA PHE A 187 -32.82 1.04 19.85
C PHE A 187 -34.21 1.65 19.66
N PHE A 188 -34.92 1.90 20.75
CA PHE A 188 -36.28 2.45 20.77
C PHE A 188 -36.29 3.82 21.42
N GLN A 189 -37.12 4.72 20.85
CA GLN A 189 -37.29 6.05 21.37
C GLN A 189 -38.76 6.50 21.30
N ARG A 190 -39.22 7.22 22.30
CA ARG A 190 -40.58 7.79 22.33
C ARG A 190 -40.71 8.88 21.26
N LYS A 191 -41.65 8.74 20.34
CA LYS A 191 -41.91 9.67 19.24
C LYS A 191 -43.43 9.90 19.09
N SER A 192 -43.83 11.07 18.50
CA SER A 192 -45.18 11.29 18.11
C SER A 192 -45.64 10.39 16.96
N MET A 193 -46.93 10.12 16.83
CA MET A 193 -47.48 9.30 15.76
C MET A 193 -47.08 9.78 14.35
N SER A 194 -47.11 11.10 14.12
CA SER A 194 -46.71 11.71 12.84
C SER A 194 -45.23 11.49 12.50
N ALA A 195 -44.36 11.65 13.49
CA ALA A 195 -42.92 11.41 13.31
C ALA A 195 -42.63 9.92 13.05
N SER A 196 -43.47 9.03 13.59
CA SER A 196 -43.34 7.57 13.33
C SER A 196 -43.76 7.19 11.93
N VAL A 197 -44.81 7.83 11.37
CA VAL A 197 -45.24 7.59 9.99
C VAL A 197 -44.16 8.04 9.01
N GLU A 198 -43.57 9.23 9.19
CA GLU A 198 -42.44 9.69 8.36
C GLU A 198 -41.24 8.70 8.43
N LEU A 199 -40.97 8.15 9.60
CA LEU A 199 -39.88 7.18 9.76
C LEU A 199 -40.18 5.88 8.99
N TYR A 200 -41.44 5.39 9.07
CA TYR A 200 -41.85 4.19 8.31
C TYR A 200 -41.86 4.43 6.80
N GLU A 201 -42.26 5.59 6.34
CA GLU A 201 -42.16 5.95 4.90
C GLU A 201 -40.71 5.96 4.41
N ARG A 202 -39.78 6.55 5.17
CA ARG A 202 -38.35 6.48 4.85
C ARG A 202 -37.80 5.05 4.85
N LYS A 203 -38.28 4.21 5.77
CA LYS A 203 -37.87 2.79 5.83
C LYS A 203 -38.40 2.02 4.63
N LEU A 204 -39.66 2.20 4.24
CA LEU A 204 -40.24 1.60 3.04
C LEU A 204 -39.49 1.98 1.77
N GLN A 205 -39.04 3.24 1.66
CA GLN A 205 -38.18 3.66 0.56
C GLN A 205 -36.84 2.94 0.55
N LYS A 206 -36.21 2.79 1.72
CA LYS A 206 -34.92 2.08 1.87
C LYS A 206 -35.07 0.57 1.59
N ASP A 207 -36.13 -0.06 2.06
CA ASP A 207 -36.42 -1.48 1.79
C ASP A 207 -36.70 -1.71 0.30
N ALA A 208 -37.35 -0.76 -0.41
CA ALA A 208 -37.53 -0.81 -1.86
C ALA A 208 -36.20 -0.68 -2.62
N GLU A 209 -35.28 0.18 -2.14
CA GLU A 209 -33.92 0.30 -2.67
C GLU A 209 -33.13 -1.00 -2.44
N GLN A 210 -33.25 -1.62 -1.25
CA GLN A 210 -32.60 -2.90 -0.96
C GLN A 210 -33.15 -4.03 -1.83
N PHE A 211 -34.45 -4.08 -2.08
CA PHE A 211 -35.04 -5.08 -2.94
C PHE A 211 -34.56 -4.96 -4.39
N LEU A 212 -34.48 -3.73 -4.92
CA LEU A 212 -33.91 -3.50 -6.25
C LEU A 212 -32.44 -3.91 -6.29
N ASN A 213 -31.66 -3.57 -5.24
CA ASN A 213 -30.27 -3.96 -5.13
C ASN A 213 -30.09 -5.50 -5.13
N LEU A 214 -30.89 -6.23 -4.36
CA LEU A 214 -30.89 -7.70 -4.35
C LEU A 214 -31.26 -8.29 -5.72
N SER A 215 -32.21 -7.68 -6.43
CA SER A 215 -32.55 -8.10 -7.80
C SER A 215 -31.37 -7.92 -8.77
N LEU A 216 -30.60 -6.82 -8.64
CA LEU A 216 -29.43 -6.57 -9.46
C LEU A 216 -28.27 -7.53 -9.11
N ASP A 217 -28.09 -7.87 -7.81
CA ASP A 217 -27.10 -8.86 -7.36
C ASP A 217 -27.43 -10.27 -7.92
N LEU A 218 -28.71 -10.63 -7.98
CA LEU A 218 -29.16 -11.92 -8.54
C LEU A 218 -28.85 -12.01 -10.05
N ASP A 219 -29.07 -10.93 -10.79
CA ASP A 219 -28.75 -10.85 -12.22
C ASP A 219 -27.23 -10.92 -12.47
N GLU A 220 -26.39 -10.33 -11.56
CA GLU A 220 -24.93 -10.41 -11.65
C GLU A 220 -24.43 -11.84 -11.43
N VAL A 221 -24.93 -12.51 -10.38
CA VAL A 221 -24.59 -13.91 -10.07
C VAL A 221 -25.03 -14.84 -11.21
N GLN A 222 -26.19 -14.58 -11.82
CA GLN A 222 -26.65 -15.37 -12.99
C GLN A 222 -25.70 -15.16 -14.18
N GLY A 223 -25.27 -13.92 -14.44
CA GLY A 223 -24.31 -13.62 -15.51
C GLY A 223 -22.95 -14.29 -15.29
N GLU A 224 -22.42 -14.30 -14.04
CA GLU A 224 -21.19 -15.02 -13.69
C GLU A 224 -21.32 -16.54 -13.86
N LEU A 225 -22.51 -17.09 -13.54
CA LEU A 225 -22.82 -18.51 -13.71
C LEU A 225 -22.81 -18.90 -15.19
N ASP A 226 -23.42 -18.07 -16.04
CA ASP A 226 -23.50 -18.32 -17.48
C ASP A 226 -22.06 -18.24 -18.11
N GLU A 227 -21.23 -17.30 -17.68
CA GLU A 227 -19.82 -17.17 -18.12
C GLU A 227 -18.95 -18.36 -17.64
N LEU A 228 -19.20 -18.87 -16.44
CA LEU A 228 -18.55 -20.07 -15.93
C LEU A 228 -18.98 -21.34 -16.68
N GLN A 229 -20.25 -21.41 -17.09
CA GLN A 229 -20.74 -22.51 -17.89
C GLN A 229 -20.10 -22.52 -19.29
N GLU A 230 -20.02 -21.37 -19.97
CA GLU A 230 -19.33 -21.22 -21.25
C GLU A 230 -17.83 -21.61 -21.17
N LYS A 231 -17.14 -21.17 -20.09
CA LYS A 231 -15.75 -21.58 -19.83
C LYS A 231 -15.58 -23.07 -19.57
N ASN A 232 -16.53 -23.70 -18.90
CA ASN A 232 -16.53 -25.15 -18.68
C ASN A 232 -16.76 -25.93 -19.98
N GLU A 233 -17.63 -25.48 -20.87
CA GLU A 233 -17.81 -26.08 -22.17
C GLU A 233 -16.57 -26.04 -23.05
N ILE A 234 -15.85 -24.90 -23.07
CA ILE A 234 -14.57 -24.74 -23.76
C ILE A 234 -13.51 -25.66 -23.18
N LEU A 235 -13.41 -25.74 -21.84
CA LEU A 235 -12.47 -26.63 -21.15
C LEU A 235 -12.75 -28.11 -21.42
N ASP A 236 -14.00 -28.50 -21.53
CA ASP A 236 -14.39 -29.90 -21.86
C ASP A 236 -14.05 -30.23 -23.31
N GLU A 237 -14.17 -29.28 -24.23
CA GLU A 237 -13.76 -29.46 -25.64
C GLU A 237 -12.26 -29.61 -25.78
N ASP A 238 -11.47 -28.74 -25.13
CA ASP A 238 -10.01 -28.82 -25.03
C ASP A 238 -9.57 -30.16 -24.39
N LEU A 239 -10.25 -30.60 -23.34
CA LEU A 239 -9.94 -31.87 -22.67
C LEU A 239 -10.22 -33.10 -23.57
N ARG A 240 -11.25 -33.03 -24.42
CA ARG A 240 -11.54 -34.07 -25.43
C ARG A 240 -10.44 -34.11 -26.51
N GLU A 241 -10.02 -32.96 -27.02
CA GLU A 241 -8.87 -32.86 -27.94
C GLU A 241 -7.58 -33.40 -27.34
N TYR A 242 -7.25 -33.00 -26.12
CA TYR A 242 -6.06 -33.51 -25.40
C TYR A 242 -6.10 -35.02 -25.18
N ARG A 243 -7.25 -35.57 -24.84
CA ARG A 243 -7.43 -37.03 -24.69
C ARG A 243 -7.24 -37.74 -26.02
N ALA A 244 -7.80 -37.25 -27.13
CA ALA A 244 -7.58 -37.82 -28.45
C ALA A 244 -6.12 -37.82 -28.86
N LEU A 245 -5.41 -36.70 -28.66
CA LEU A 245 -3.97 -36.55 -28.92
C LEU A 245 -3.10 -37.51 -28.06
N TYR A 246 -3.50 -37.68 -26.80
CA TYR A 246 -2.82 -38.60 -25.89
C TYR A 246 -2.95 -40.05 -26.33
N PHE A 247 -4.17 -40.50 -26.78
CA PHE A 247 -4.37 -41.83 -27.28
C PHE A 247 -3.60 -42.12 -28.57
N ASP A 248 -3.49 -41.15 -29.48
CA ASP A 248 -2.67 -41.30 -30.70
C ASP A 248 -1.19 -41.39 -30.39
N LYS A 249 -0.71 -40.55 -29.46
CA LYS A 249 0.70 -40.60 -29.00
C LYS A 249 1.03 -41.88 -28.25
N ALA A 250 0.08 -42.44 -27.49
CA ALA A 250 0.27 -43.71 -26.82
C ALA A 250 0.39 -44.89 -27.82
N LYS A 251 -0.42 -44.89 -28.92
CA LYS A 251 -0.27 -45.85 -30.00
C LYS A 251 1.04 -45.76 -30.74
N GLU A 252 1.53 -44.52 -31.05
CA GLU A 252 2.86 -44.30 -31.63
C GLU A 252 3.98 -44.81 -30.72
N TYR A 253 3.83 -44.60 -29.40
CA TYR A 253 4.83 -45.06 -28.41
C TYR A 253 4.88 -46.61 -28.32
N ASP A 254 3.73 -47.27 -28.34
CA ASP A 254 3.66 -48.73 -28.35
C ASP A 254 4.25 -49.34 -29.63
N ALA A 255 3.99 -48.75 -30.80
CA ALA A 255 4.60 -49.16 -32.05
C ALA A 255 6.11 -48.97 -32.04
N LEU A 256 6.62 -47.83 -31.51
CA LEU A 256 8.06 -47.57 -31.35
C LEU A 256 8.73 -48.53 -30.36
N PHE A 257 8.02 -48.85 -29.25
CA PHE A 257 8.47 -49.79 -28.24
C PHE A 257 8.60 -51.23 -28.80
N GLN A 258 7.63 -51.69 -29.61
CA GLN A 258 7.67 -52.93 -30.31
C GLN A 258 8.82 -53.00 -31.33
N ALA A 259 9.07 -51.96 -32.13
CA ALA A 259 10.18 -51.83 -33.03
C ALA A 259 11.54 -51.80 -32.29
N TYR A 260 11.61 -51.14 -31.15
CA TYR A 260 12.78 -51.16 -30.25
C TYR A 260 13.08 -52.56 -29.72
N GLN A 261 12.07 -53.28 -29.21
CA GLN A 261 12.18 -54.63 -28.73
C GLN A 261 12.71 -55.58 -29.84
N ALA A 262 12.16 -55.54 -31.06
CA ALA A 262 12.59 -56.28 -32.20
C ALA A 262 14.07 -55.97 -32.60
N THR A 263 14.46 -54.72 -32.51
CA THR A 263 15.81 -54.24 -32.81
C THR A 263 16.83 -54.76 -31.75
N VAL A 264 16.52 -54.68 -30.48
CA VAL A 264 17.40 -55.09 -29.36
C VAL A 264 17.59 -56.60 -29.30
N THR A 265 16.62 -57.39 -29.74
CA THR A 265 16.70 -58.86 -29.78
C THR A 265 17.39 -59.37 -31.03
N SER A 266 17.59 -58.53 -32.06
CA SER A 266 18.22 -58.93 -33.31
C SER A 266 19.71 -59.31 -33.18
N SER A 267 20.15 -60.20 -33.96
CA SER A 267 21.57 -60.65 -34.01
C SER A 267 22.52 -59.50 -34.37
N ALA A 268 22.12 -58.58 -35.22
CA ALA A 268 22.87 -57.39 -35.59
C ALA A 268 23.12 -56.45 -34.39
N TRP A 269 22.15 -56.30 -33.47
CA TRP A 269 22.33 -55.49 -32.25
C TRP A 269 23.36 -56.10 -31.28
N LYS A 270 23.38 -57.42 -31.18
CA LYS A 270 24.34 -58.15 -30.32
C LYS A 270 25.77 -58.03 -30.84
N MET A 271 25.96 -58.02 -32.17
CA MET A 271 27.29 -57.91 -32.84
C MET A 271 27.87 -56.49 -32.72
N THR A 272 27.08 -55.44 -32.50
CA THR A 272 27.58 -54.06 -32.40
C THR A 272 27.89 -53.62 -30.93
N LYS A 273 27.87 -54.56 -29.96
CA LYS A 273 28.13 -54.26 -28.54
C LYS A 273 29.51 -53.60 -28.30
N PRO A 274 30.64 -53.98 -28.99
CA PRO A 274 31.91 -53.30 -28.80
C PRO A 274 31.90 -51.82 -29.33
N LEU A 275 31.24 -51.61 -30.48
CA LEU A 275 31.16 -50.29 -31.08
C LEU A 275 30.38 -49.28 -30.18
N ARG A 276 29.35 -49.76 -29.49
CA ARG A 276 28.55 -48.93 -28.55
C ARG A 276 29.30 -48.55 -27.29
N ALA A 277 30.15 -49.46 -26.79
CA ALA A 277 31.02 -49.17 -25.65
C ALA A 277 32.03 -48.04 -25.99
N SER A 278 32.55 -48.02 -27.23
CA SER A 278 33.44 -46.95 -27.73
C SER A 278 32.68 -45.60 -27.87
N LEU A 279 31.42 -45.62 -28.31
CA LEU A 279 30.55 -44.44 -28.41
C LEU A 279 30.19 -43.91 -27.01
N ASP A 280 30.00 -44.74 -26.01
CA ASP A 280 29.72 -44.31 -24.62
C ASP A 280 30.97 -43.74 -23.96
N LEU A 281 32.16 -44.19 -24.30
CA LEU A 281 33.41 -43.56 -23.90
C LEU A 281 33.57 -42.17 -24.54
N ALA A 282 33.26 -42.04 -25.84
CA ALA A 282 33.24 -40.74 -26.55
C ALA A 282 32.23 -39.74 -25.96
N LYS A 283 31.04 -40.21 -25.53
CA LYS A 283 30.05 -39.39 -24.80
C LYS A 283 30.54 -38.93 -23.43
N ARG A 284 31.36 -39.73 -22.72
CA ARG A 284 31.96 -39.31 -21.44
C ARG A 284 33.01 -38.21 -21.66
N ILE A 285 33.80 -38.30 -22.73
CA ILE A 285 34.79 -37.28 -23.12
C ILE A 285 34.10 -35.98 -23.55
N LEU A 286 33.01 -36.07 -24.30
CA LEU A 286 32.17 -34.87 -24.69
C LEU A 286 31.52 -34.18 -23.50
N LYS A 287 31.23 -34.92 -22.41
CA LYS A 287 30.68 -34.33 -21.18
C LYS A 287 31.70 -33.54 -20.36
N SER A 288 32.98 -33.73 -20.57
CA SER A 288 34.05 -33.01 -19.87
C SER A 288 34.24 -31.57 -20.38
N ASN A 289 33.68 -31.19 -21.55
CA ASN A 289 33.72 -29.84 -22.07
C ASN A 289 32.37 -29.12 -21.84
N ARG A 290 32.41 -28.11 -21.00
CA ARG A 290 31.23 -27.36 -20.50
C ARG A 290 30.37 -26.74 -21.63
N ALA A 291 31.00 -26.26 -22.69
CA ALA A 291 30.28 -25.64 -23.83
C ALA A 291 29.52 -26.68 -24.65
N THR A 292 30.14 -27.84 -24.94
CA THR A 292 29.52 -28.94 -25.71
C THR A 292 28.40 -29.60 -24.90
N TYR A 293 28.56 -29.68 -23.57
CA TYR A 293 27.53 -30.20 -22.66
C TYR A 293 26.29 -29.29 -22.67
N LEU A 294 26.45 -27.94 -22.62
CA LEU A 294 25.38 -26.98 -22.63
C LEU A 294 24.62 -26.97 -23.97
N PHE A 295 25.35 -27.13 -25.10
CA PHE A 295 24.75 -27.22 -26.41
C PHE A 295 23.89 -28.49 -26.58
N CYS A 296 24.39 -29.63 -26.16
CA CYS A 296 23.64 -30.91 -26.17
C CYS A 296 22.40 -30.84 -25.23
N LYS A 297 22.52 -30.15 -24.10
CA LYS A 297 21.40 -29.94 -23.14
C LYS A 297 20.33 -29.00 -23.71
N GLY A 298 20.71 -27.98 -24.47
CA GLY A 298 19.80 -27.08 -25.19
C GLY A 298 18.97 -27.83 -26.25
N ILE A 299 19.63 -28.63 -27.10
CA ILE A 299 18.94 -29.46 -28.11
C ILE A 299 17.97 -30.45 -27.44
N LYS A 300 18.38 -31.10 -26.35
CA LYS A 300 17.51 -32.03 -25.61
C LYS A 300 16.31 -31.34 -24.95
N GLY A 301 16.46 -30.08 -24.52
CA GLY A 301 15.37 -29.22 -24.02
C GLY A 301 14.36 -28.90 -25.13
N VAL A 302 14.85 -28.46 -26.30
CA VAL A 302 13.99 -28.14 -27.46
C VAL A 302 13.19 -29.35 -27.93
N LEU A 303 13.82 -30.52 -27.94
CA LEU A 303 13.18 -31.79 -28.36
C LEU A 303 12.14 -32.32 -27.34
N ARG A 304 12.32 -31.97 -26.04
CA ARG A 304 11.44 -32.45 -24.98
C ARG A 304 10.31 -31.50 -24.65
N ASP A 305 10.61 -30.20 -24.54
CA ASP A 305 9.73 -29.17 -23.94
C ASP A 305 9.28 -28.15 -25.00
N GLY A 306 9.67 -28.28 -26.27
CA GLY A 306 9.42 -27.38 -27.38
C GLY A 306 10.32 -26.11 -27.38
N PRO A 307 10.47 -25.44 -28.53
CA PRO A 307 11.41 -24.33 -28.68
C PRO A 307 11.03 -23.09 -27.83
N ILE A 308 9.76 -22.80 -27.70
CA ILE A 308 9.27 -21.60 -26.96
C ILE A 308 9.49 -21.79 -25.45
N TYR A 309 9.22 -22.98 -24.91
CA TYR A 309 9.38 -23.25 -23.47
C TYR A 309 10.86 -23.33 -23.07
N THR A 310 11.68 -23.94 -23.93
CA THR A 310 13.13 -23.98 -23.75
C THR A 310 13.74 -22.59 -23.83
N TRP A 311 13.27 -21.75 -24.74
CA TRP A 311 13.71 -20.34 -24.84
C TRP A 311 13.30 -19.52 -23.62
N LYS A 312 12.06 -19.65 -23.12
CA LYS A 312 11.62 -19.02 -21.86
C LYS A 312 12.46 -19.47 -20.66
N ARG A 313 12.84 -20.76 -20.59
CA ARG A 313 13.69 -21.33 -19.52
C ARG A 313 15.13 -20.84 -19.63
N VAL A 314 15.68 -20.78 -20.86
CA VAL A 314 17.00 -20.20 -21.12
C VAL A 314 17.00 -18.70 -20.82
N LYS A 315 15.98 -17.95 -21.25
CA LYS A 315 15.81 -16.52 -20.94
C LYS A 315 15.76 -16.30 -19.43
N ARG A 316 14.97 -17.12 -18.70
CA ARG A 316 14.88 -17.04 -17.24
C ARG A 316 16.23 -17.33 -16.55
N LYS A 317 17.00 -18.25 -17.08
CA LYS A 317 18.34 -18.59 -16.56
C LYS A 317 19.38 -17.52 -16.90
N ILE A 318 19.33 -16.93 -18.08
CA ILE A 318 20.18 -15.80 -18.49
C ILE A 318 19.83 -14.56 -17.61
N CYS A 319 18.55 -14.34 -17.28
CA CYS A 319 18.16 -13.30 -16.36
C CYS A 319 18.63 -13.57 -14.90
N GLN A 320 18.68 -14.84 -14.48
CA GLN A 320 19.30 -15.20 -13.19
C GLN A 320 20.83 -15.04 -13.20
N ASP A 321 21.49 -15.37 -14.31
CA ASP A 321 22.95 -15.15 -14.46
C ASP A 321 23.29 -13.64 -14.60
N LYS A 322 22.36 -12.79 -15.08
CA LYS A 322 22.52 -11.33 -15.06
C LYS A 322 22.43 -10.74 -13.65
N LYS A 323 21.69 -11.36 -12.71
CA LYS A 323 21.73 -10.98 -11.28
C LYS A 323 23.14 -11.13 -10.66
N ASN A 324 23.98 -11.94 -11.24
CA ASN A 324 25.38 -12.13 -10.84
C ASN A 324 26.37 -11.35 -11.73
N ARG A 325 25.93 -10.20 -12.30
CA ARG A 325 26.85 -9.31 -13.02
C ARG A 325 27.94 -8.84 -12.03
N ASP A 326 29.18 -9.09 -12.39
CA ASP A 326 30.33 -8.61 -11.62
C ASP A 326 30.52 -7.11 -11.88
N TRP A 327 29.90 -6.29 -11.07
CA TRP A 327 29.97 -4.83 -11.16
C TRP A 327 31.36 -4.27 -10.79
N SER A 328 32.26 -5.11 -10.26
CA SER A 328 33.65 -4.73 -9.97
C SER A 328 34.59 -4.88 -11.17
N LYS A 329 34.12 -5.37 -12.31
CA LYS A 329 34.91 -5.45 -13.53
C LYS A 329 34.95 -4.11 -14.22
N TYR A 330 36.16 -3.58 -14.33
CA TYR A 330 36.46 -2.33 -15.05
C TYR A 330 37.04 -2.64 -16.42
N ASP A 331 36.73 -1.78 -17.40
CA ASP A 331 37.49 -1.75 -18.66
C ASP A 331 38.74 -0.87 -18.43
N GLU A 332 39.91 -1.52 -18.33
CA GLU A 332 41.19 -0.82 -18.09
C GLU A 332 41.52 0.18 -19.20
N LYS A 333 41.01 -0.02 -20.41
CA LYS A 333 41.18 0.95 -21.50
C LYS A 333 40.35 2.21 -21.25
N GLU A 334 39.13 2.05 -20.78
CA GLU A 334 38.28 3.17 -20.39
C GLU A 334 38.89 3.95 -19.23
N LEU A 335 39.35 3.28 -18.19
CA LEU A 335 40.01 3.91 -17.05
C LEU A 335 41.29 4.68 -17.49
N ALA A 336 42.06 4.10 -18.43
CA ALA A 336 43.24 4.77 -18.97
C ALA A 336 42.89 6.06 -19.77
N MET A 337 41.80 6.03 -20.55
CA MET A 337 41.29 7.21 -21.24
C MET A 337 40.78 8.25 -20.26
N GLN A 338 40.08 7.86 -19.20
CA GLN A 338 39.58 8.77 -18.16
C GLN A 338 40.74 9.50 -17.45
N ARG A 339 41.88 8.81 -17.14
CA ARG A 339 43.06 9.39 -16.53
C ARG A 339 43.71 10.45 -17.41
N GLN A 340 43.58 10.39 -18.70
CA GLN A 340 44.15 11.33 -19.67
C GLN A 340 43.15 12.45 -20.06
N TYR A 341 41.90 12.34 -19.66
CA TYR A 341 40.87 13.30 -20.04
C TYR A 341 41.06 14.61 -19.29
N LEU A 342 41.12 15.75 -20.03
CA LEU A 342 41.25 17.07 -19.49
C LEU A 342 39.89 17.76 -19.43
N PHE A 343 39.39 17.94 -18.23
CA PHE A 343 38.17 18.69 -18.01
C PHE A 343 38.39 20.19 -18.21
N PRO A 344 37.40 20.95 -18.68
CA PRO A 344 37.52 22.39 -18.89
C PRO A 344 37.63 23.20 -17.58
N ARG A 345 37.25 22.59 -16.46
CA ARG A 345 37.36 23.13 -15.10
C ARG A 345 38.15 22.15 -14.23
N GLN A 346 38.97 22.70 -13.32
CA GLN A 346 39.71 21.90 -12.34
C GLN A 346 39.07 22.05 -10.98
N ILE A 347 38.21 21.09 -10.63
CA ILE A 347 37.48 21.05 -9.36
C ILE A 347 38.22 20.14 -8.39
N LYS A 348 38.41 20.57 -7.15
CA LYS A 348 38.98 19.75 -6.10
C LYS A 348 37.87 19.13 -5.25
N PHE A 349 37.90 17.82 -5.08
CA PHE A 349 36.99 17.09 -4.19
C PHE A 349 37.65 16.87 -2.82
N SER A 350 36.92 17.19 -1.74
CA SER A 350 37.24 16.73 -0.38
C SER A 350 36.38 15.54 -0.04
N ILE A 351 36.99 14.35 0.03
CA ILE A 351 36.32 13.11 0.42
C ILE A 351 36.40 12.99 1.94
N LEU A 352 35.25 13.02 2.61
CA LEU A 352 35.16 13.02 4.06
C LEU A 352 34.89 11.60 4.58
N VAL A 353 35.75 11.09 5.44
CA VAL A 353 35.60 9.79 6.07
C VAL A 353 35.83 9.90 7.58
N PRO A 354 34.77 9.89 8.38
CA PRO A 354 34.88 9.80 9.84
C PRO A 354 35.30 8.37 10.23
N LEU A 355 36.37 8.27 11.03
CA LEU A 355 36.90 6.99 11.50
C LEU A 355 36.50 6.75 12.96
N TYR A 356 36.09 5.53 13.27
CA TYR A 356 35.91 5.03 14.63
C TYR A 356 36.09 3.51 14.69
N ASN A 357 37.18 3.07 15.34
CA ASN A 357 37.55 1.67 15.54
C ASN A 357 37.50 0.84 14.24
N THR A 358 37.89 1.45 13.11
CA THR A 358 37.83 0.86 11.78
C THR A 358 38.72 -0.37 11.68
N PRO A 359 38.18 -1.54 11.23
CA PRO A 359 38.99 -2.72 10.98
C PRO A 359 40.10 -2.46 9.95
N GLU A 360 41.26 -3.02 10.20
CA GLU A 360 42.49 -2.78 9.41
C GLU A 360 42.28 -3.01 7.90
N ASP A 361 41.68 -4.18 7.54
CA ASP A 361 41.47 -4.53 6.14
C ASP A 361 40.51 -3.55 5.45
N PHE A 362 39.44 -3.13 6.14
CA PHE A 362 38.45 -2.18 5.60
C PHE A 362 39.09 -0.82 5.37
N LEU A 363 39.86 -0.32 6.35
CA LEU A 363 40.56 0.94 6.23
C LEU A 363 41.54 0.95 5.04
N LYS A 364 42.33 -0.13 4.86
CA LYS A 364 43.27 -0.25 3.74
C LYS A 364 42.56 -0.31 2.40
N GLU A 365 41.49 -1.10 2.29
CA GLU A 365 40.72 -1.25 1.06
C GLU A 365 39.99 0.06 0.70
N MET A 366 39.44 0.77 1.68
CA MET A 366 38.79 2.07 1.54
C MET A 366 39.76 3.09 0.96
N ILE A 367 40.94 3.27 1.60
CA ILE A 367 41.97 4.22 1.13
C ILE A 367 42.47 3.84 -0.28
N ALA A 368 42.70 2.57 -0.55
CA ALA A 368 43.11 2.08 -1.88
C ALA A 368 42.07 2.39 -2.95
N SER A 369 40.77 2.31 -2.64
CA SER A 369 39.69 2.64 -3.57
C SER A 369 39.66 4.13 -3.94
N VAL A 370 40.03 5.01 -3.02
CA VAL A 370 40.19 6.45 -3.27
C VAL A 370 41.47 6.73 -4.09
N GLN A 371 42.58 6.07 -3.79
CA GLN A 371 43.80 6.22 -4.58
C GLN A 371 43.67 5.71 -6.01
N ALA A 372 42.75 4.75 -6.25
CA ALA A 372 42.45 4.20 -7.60
C ALA A 372 41.65 5.17 -8.49
N GLN A 373 41.18 6.29 -8.00
CA GLN A 373 40.34 7.21 -8.77
C GLN A 373 41.05 7.72 -10.04
N THR A 374 40.29 7.71 -11.16
CA THR A 374 40.80 8.16 -12.46
C THR A 374 40.96 9.69 -12.54
N TYR A 375 40.13 10.45 -11.80
CA TYR A 375 40.30 11.88 -11.61
C TYR A 375 41.19 12.14 -10.37
N SER A 376 42.29 12.89 -10.56
CA SER A 376 43.37 12.98 -9.57
C SER A 376 43.28 14.13 -8.58
N ASN A 377 42.45 15.18 -8.86
CA ASN A 377 42.39 16.39 -8.03
C ASN A 377 41.39 16.18 -6.84
N TRP A 378 41.82 15.44 -5.86
CA TRP A 378 41.07 15.17 -4.64
C TRP A 378 41.98 15.23 -3.40
N GLU A 379 41.35 15.37 -2.26
CA GLU A 379 41.96 15.13 -0.95
C GLU A 379 41.04 14.18 -0.15
N LEU A 380 41.65 13.36 0.71
CA LEU A 380 40.94 12.44 1.62
C LEU A 380 41.10 12.98 3.04
N CYS A 381 40.01 13.43 3.66
CA CYS A 381 39.96 13.99 4.99
C CYS A 381 39.49 12.94 6.00
N LEU A 382 40.39 12.49 6.87
CA LEU A 382 40.17 11.43 7.86
C LEU A 382 40.19 12.02 9.27
N ALA A 383 39.07 12.06 9.97
CA ALA A 383 38.98 12.46 11.38
C ALA A 383 38.74 11.20 12.24
N ASP A 384 39.68 10.87 13.08
CA ASP A 384 39.76 9.61 13.83
C ASP A 384 39.38 9.79 15.31
N GLY A 385 38.18 9.33 15.66
CA GLY A 385 37.65 9.26 17.02
C GLY A 385 37.89 7.92 17.73
N SER A 386 38.71 7.00 17.17
CA SER A 386 39.00 5.69 17.75
C SER A 386 39.56 5.76 19.15
N ASP A 387 39.26 4.78 19.98
CA ASP A 387 39.80 4.65 21.34
C ASP A 387 41.25 4.17 21.38
N ASP A 388 41.81 4.09 22.60
CA ASP A 388 43.21 3.70 22.81
C ASP A 388 43.50 2.24 22.43
N GLU A 389 42.51 1.36 22.41
CA GLU A 389 42.68 -0.05 22.02
C GLU A 389 42.85 -0.18 20.49
N HIS A 390 42.40 0.83 19.73
CA HIS A 390 42.44 0.86 18.26
C HIS A 390 43.47 1.86 17.68
N ARG A 391 44.60 2.09 18.38
CA ARG A 391 45.67 2.98 17.92
C ARG A 391 46.27 2.62 16.56
N GLN A 392 46.14 1.37 16.12
CA GLN A 392 46.58 0.90 14.81
C GLN A 392 45.94 1.68 13.65
N VAL A 393 44.74 2.26 13.82
CA VAL A 393 44.04 3.06 12.81
C VAL A 393 44.95 4.23 12.39
N GLY A 394 45.43 5.02 13.34
CA GLY A 394 46.34 6.14 13.06
C GLY A 394 47.67 5.70 12.48
N GLN A 395 48.24 4.57 12.92
CA GLN A 395 49.51 4.03 12.40
C GLN A 395 49.40 3.60 10.92
N ILE A 396 48.28 2.99 10.56
CA ILE A 396 47.99 2.60 9.18
C ILE A 396 47.86 3.84 8.30
N VAL A 397 47.09 4.83 8.73
CA VAL A 397 46.90 6.07 7.96
C VAL A 397 48.22 6.80 7.79
N ALA A 398 49.09 6.88 8.82
CA ALA A 398 50.43 7.49 8.73
C ALA A 398 51.30 6.84 7.64
N GLY A 399 51.21 5.50 7.46
CA GLY A 399 51.89 4.80 6.38
C GLY A 399 51.43 5.23 4.98
N PHE A 400 50.12 5.46 4.80
CA PHE A 400 49.57 5.98 3.52
C PHE A 400 49.92 7.45 3.31
N GLN A 401 49.89 8.29 4.35
CA GLN A 401 50.24 9.72 4.23
C GLN A 401 51.69 9.93 3.76
N GLN A 402 52.62 9.07 4.17
CA GLN A 402 54.03 9.13 3.71
C GLN A 402 54.16 8.91 2.20
N GLN A 403 53.18 8.19 1.59
CA GLN A 403 53.17 7.82 0.17
C GLN A 403 52.33 8.78 -0.66
N ASP A 404 51.27 9.38 -0.07
CA ASP A 404 50.31 10.24 -0.77
C ASP A 404 49.91 11.44 0.08
N SER A 405 50.43 12.61 -0.30
CA SER A 405 50.22 13.89 0.42
C SER A 405 48.78 14.41 0.35
N ARG A 406 47.92 13.81 -0.49
CA ARG A 406 46.49 14.16 -0.58
C ARG A 406 45.68 13.61 0.59
N ILE A 407 46.22 12.68 1.38
CA ILE A 407 45.58 12.12 2.55
C ILE A 407 45.83 13.03 3.76
N GLN A 408 44.77 13.60 4.29
CA GLN A 408 44.78 14.44 5.49
C GLN A 408 44.23 13.64 6.67
N TYR A 409 44.92 13.71 7.82
CA TYR A 409 44.51 12.96 9.01
C TYR A 409 44.54 13.83 10.25
N ARG A 410 43.46 13.71 11.06
CA ARG A 410 43.38 14.33 12.39
C ARG A 410 42.95 13.33 13.41
N LYS A 411 43.75 13.06 14.43
CA LYS A 411 43.32 12.32 15.61
C LYS A 411 42.50 13.25 16.50
N LEU A 412 41.31 12.83 16.87
CA LEU A 412 40.43 13.54 17.79
C LEU A 412 40.78 13.13 19.24
N GLU A 413 40.62 14.04 20.19
CA GLU A 413 40.84 13.77 21.62
C GLU A 413 39.86 12.73 22.18
N ARG A 414 38.68 12.66 21.61
CA ARG A 414 37.61 11.70 21.92
C ARG A 414 36.72 11.49 20.73
N ASN A 415 35.92 10.43 20.77
CA ASN A 415 34.84 10.23 19.81
C ASN A 415 33.75 11.30 20.02
N LEU A 416 33.44 12.06 18.98
CA LEU A 416 32.41 13.11 18.97
C LEU A 416 31.06 12.65 18.42
N GLY A 417 30.90 11.35 18.18
CA GLY A 417 29.77 10.77 17.44
C GLY A 417 29.94 10.93 15.93
N ILE A 418 29.04 10.31 15.15
CA ILE A 418 29.18 10.32 13.68
C ILE A 418 29.12 11.75 13.13
N SER A 419 28.16 12.57 13.57
CA SER A 419 28.04 13.97 13.14
C SER A 419 29.29 14.79 13.52
N GLY A 420 29.76 14.67 14.75
CA GLY A 420 30.90 15.41 15.23
C GLY A 420 32.21 15.02 14.52
N ASN A 421 32.42 13.73 14.28
CA ASN A 421 33.60 13.25 13.54
C ASN A 421 33.55 13.70 12.07
N THR A 422 32.34 13.68 11.43
CA THR A 422 32.15 14.18 10.06
C THR A 422 32.42 15.71 10.00
N ASN A 423 31.94 16.49 10.99
CA ASN A 423 32.20 17.91 11.09
C ASN A 423 33.69 18.23 11.22
N ALA A 424 34.44 17.40 11.97
CA ALA A 424 35.88 17.51 12.05
C ALA A 424 36.58 17.23 10.69
N CYS A 425 36.03 16.34 9.85
CA CYS A 425 36.50 16.19 8.47
C CYS A 425 36.19 17.44 7.62
N ILE A 426 35.03 18.07 7.79
CA ILE A 426 34.63 19.30 7.07
C ILE A 426 35.62 20.45 7.38
N GLU A 427 36.07 20.59 8.64
CA GLU A 427 37.04 21.60 9.02
C GLU A 427 38.40 21.45 8.31
N MET A 428 38.74 20.22 7.90
CA MET A 428 39.97 19.92 7.16
C MET A 428 39.80 20.14 5.65
N ALA A 429 38.55 20.15 5.14
CA ALA A 429 38.21 20.15 3.72
C ALA A 429 38.54 21.50 3.06
N SER A 430 39.36 21.48 2.02
CA SER A 430 39.74 22.66 1.21
C SER A 430 39.21 22.62 -0.24
N GLY A 431 38.53 21.55 -0.62
CA GLY A 431 37.99 21.35 -1.96
C GLY A 431 36.76 22.19 -2.28
N ASP A 432 36.45 22.29 -3.56
CA ASP A 432 35.27 22.99 -4.10
C ASP A 432 33.96 22.18 -3.87
N TYR A 433 34.09 20.84 -3.87
CA TYR A 433 33.01 19.91 -3.63
C TYR A 433 33.35 18.95 -2.49
N ILE A 434 32.34 18.65 -1.68
CA ILE A 434 32.40 17.72 -0.56
C ILE A 434 31.76 16.39 -1.02
N ALA A 435 32.41 15.28 -0.68
CA ALA A 435 31.93 13.92 -0.93
C ALA A 435 31.85 13.14 0.38
N LEU A 436 30.71 12.57 0.68
CA LEU A 436 30.47 11.74 1.88
C LEU A 436 30.82 10.28 1.59
N PHE A 437 31.65 9.67 2.42
CA PHE A 437 32.12 8.32 2.22
C PHE A 437 32.32 7.60 3.55
N ASP A 438 31.86 6.36 3.63
CA ASP A 438 31.95 5.54 4.85
C ASP A 438 33.26 4.77 4.93
N HIS A 439 33.76 4.55 6.15
CA HIS A 439 35.07 3.98 6.41
C HIS A 439 35.24 2.48 6.13
N ASP A 440 34.12 1.78 5.88
CA ASP A 440 34.07 0.33 5.63
C ASP A 440 33.66 -0.02 4.18
N ASP A 441 33.43 0.99 3.33
CA ASP A 441 32.94 0.86 1.97
C ASP A 441 34.02 1.07 0.90
N LEU A 442 33.63 0.92 -0.38
CA LEU A 442 34.55 1.05 -1.52
C LEU A 442 33.95 1.95 -2.61
N LEU A 443 34.81 2.69 -3.30
CA LEU A 443 34.46 3.50 -4.45
C LEU A 443 34.86 2.83 -5.78
N HIS A 444 33.99 2.96 -6.80
CA HIS A 444 34.38 2.63 -8.17
C HIS A 444 35.45 3.62 -8.67
N PRO A 445 36.49 3.17 -9.40
CA PRO A 445 37.59 4.06 -9.86
C PRO A 445 37.14 5.25 -10.69
N SER A 446 36.00 5.20 -11.35
CA SER A 446 35.42 6.26 -12.19
C SER A 446 34.54 7.25 -11.44
N VAL A 447 34.27 7.07 -10.13
CA VAL A 447 33.22 7.89 -9.49
C VAL A 447 33.51 9.39 -9.55
N LEU A 448 34.73 9.83 -9.28
CA LEU A 448 35.07 11.25 -9.36
C LEU A 448 35.09 11.78 -10.80
N TYR A 449 35.47 10.95 -11.78
CA TYR A 449 35.38 11.30 -13.19
C TYR A 449 33.93 11.55 -13.62
N GLU A 450 33.02 10.67 -13.26
CA GLU A 450 31.59 10.82 -13.60
C GLU A 450 30.96 12.04 -12.89
N ASN A 451 31.38 12.32 -11.64
CA ASN A 451 30.98 13.55 -10.96
C ASN A 451 31.49 14.81 -11.68
N MET A 452 32.77 14.83 -12.10
CA MET A 452 33.32 15.90 -12.91
C MET A 452 32.55 16.13 -14.21
N LYS A 453 32.14 15.04 -14.87
CA LYS A 453 31.32 15.10 -16.06
C LYS A 453 29.98 15.77 -15.79
N ALA A 454 29.25 15.35 -14.72
CA ALA A 454 27.99 15.96 -14.31
C ALA A 454 28.15 17.46 -13.98
N ILE A 455 29.22 17.83 -13.30
CA ILE A 455 29.51 19.23 -12.97
C ILE A 455 29.77 20.06 -14.24
N CYS A 456 30.62 19.56 -15.16
CA CYS A 456 30.99 20.29 -16.35
C CYS A 456 29.90 20.38 -17.40
N GLU A 457 29.16 19.30 -17.62
CA GLU A 457 28.15 19.20 -18.68
C GLU A 457 26.77 19.72 -18.26
N GLN A 458 26.40 19.54 -16.97
CA GLN A 458 25.07 19.85 -16.47
C GLN A 458 25.03 20.97 -15.43
N GLY A 459 26.19 21.41 -14.92
CA GLY A 459 26.26 22.42 -13.84
C GLY A 459 25.75 21.92 -12.49
N ALA A 460 25.90 20.62 -12.22
CA ALA A 460 25.42 20.02 -10.98
C ALA A 460 26.06 20.61 -9.73
N ASP A 461 25.26 20.99 -8.75
CA ASP A 461 25.70 21.43 -7.42
C ASP A 461 25.39 20.41 -6.31
N PHE A 462 24.52 19.42 -6.60
CA PHE A 462 24.29 18.25 -5.78
C PHE A 462 24.19 17.01 -6.68
N ILE A 463 24.94 15.94 -6.33
CA ILE A 463 25.06 14.74 -7.16
C ILE A 463 24.94 13.49 -6.27
N TYR A 464 24.31 12.45 -6.77
CA TYR A 464 24.29 11.11 -6.16
C TYR A 464 24.35 10.02 -7.22
N THR A 465 24.74 8.80 -6.81
CA THR A 465 24.94 7.66 -7.70
C THR A 465 24.11 6.46 -7.27
N ASP A 466 23.97 5.48 -8.14
CA ASP A 466 23.52 4.15 -7.75
C ASP A 466 24.56 3.42 -6.88
N GLU A 467 24.10 2.40 -6.16
CA GLU A 467 24.95 1.61 -5.27
C GLU A 467 24.65 0.10 -5.40
N VAL A 468 25.63 -0.72 -5.02
CA VAL A 468 25.47 -2.15 -4.86
C VAL A 468 25.90 -2.58 -3.47
N ILE A 469 25.17 -3.53 -2.90
CA ILE A 469 25.50 -4.10 -1.60
C ILE A 469 26.28 -5.38 -1.83
N PHE A 470 27.46 -5.51 -1.20
CA PHE A 470 28.29 -6.69 -1.32
C PHE A 470 28.66 -7.30 0.03
N GLU A 471 28.93 -8.58 0.05
CA GLU A 471 29.37 -9.32 1.23
C GLU A 471 30.76 -9.92 0.97
N ARG A 472 31.71 -9.68 1.88
CA ARG A 472 33.11 -10.14 1.85
C ARG A 472 33.95 -9.62 0.69
N THR A 473 33.47 -9.76 -0.56
CA THR A 473 34.18 -9.30 -1.76
C THR A 473 33.19 -8.68 -2.74
N THR A 474 33.63 -7.70 -3.53
CA THR A 474 32.82 -7.03 -4.57
C THR A 474 32.30 -7.95 -5.68
N LYS A 475 32.73 -9.22 -5.71
CA LYS A 475 32.17 -10.26 -6.60
C LYS A 475 30.88 -10.88 -6.05
N ASN A 476 30.64 -10.79 -4.75
CA ASN A 476 29.45 -11.33 -4.09
C ASN A 476 28.44 -10.21 -3.81
N ILE A 477 27.73 -9.77 -4.84
CA ILE A 477 26.67 -8.75 -4.73
C ILE A 477 25.41 -9.41 -4.20
N THR A 478 24.88 -8.90 -3.09
CA THR A 478 23.65 -9.37 -2.44
C THR A 478 22.43 -8.56 -2.86
N ALA A 479 22.59 -7.26 -3.16
CA ALA A 479 21.54 -6.40 -3.65
C ALA A 479 22.07 -5.28 -4.53
N THR A 480 21.19 -4.71 -5.35
CA THR A 480 21.47 -3.52 -6.17
C THR A 480 20.43 -2.47 -5.84
N HIS A 481 20.84 -1.24 -5.63
CA HIS A 481 19.97 -0.11 -5.41
C HIS A 481 20.09 0.87 -6.59
N PHE A 482 19.25 0.68 -7.59
CA PHE A 482 19.10 1.56 -8.74
C PHE A 482 18.04 2.61 -8.43
N LYS A 483 18.47 3.83 -8.30
CA LYS A 483 17.71 4.96 -7.77
C LYS A 483 16.94 5.67 -8.89
N PRO A 484 15.83 6.36 -8.57
CA PRO A 484 15.24 7.32 -9.50
C PRO A 484 16.08 8.60 -9.56
N ASP A 485 15.81 9.46 -10.55
CA ASP A 485 16.18 10.86 -10.49
C ASP A 485 15.51 11.53 -9.28
N PHE A 486 15.85 12.77 -8.99
CA PHE A 486 15.40 13.44 -7.78
C PHE A 486 13.86 13.45 -7.67
N ALA A 487 13.37 12.85 -6.59
CA ALA A 487 11.97 12.63 -6.27
C ALA A 487 11.74 12.99 -4.79
N ILE A 488 11.11 14.14 -4.54
CA ILE A 488 11.04 14.69 -3.17
C ILE A 488 10.11 13.86 -2.27
N ASP A 489 8.99 13.32 -2.79
CA ASP A 489 8.11 12.49 -1.97
C ASP A 489 8.73 11.13 -1.67
N ASN A 490 9.55 10.58 -2.57
CA ASN A 490 10.38 9.41 -2.28
C ASN A 490 11.39 9.72 -1.17
N LEU A 491 12.05 10.90 -1.24
CA LEU A 491 13.03 11.30 -0.24
C LEU A 491 12.40 11.53 1.13
N ARG A 492 11.21 12.12 1.20
CA ARG A 492 10.43 12.28 2.44
C ARG A 492 10.03 10.94 3.07
N ALA A 493 9.86 9.90 2.25
CA ALA A 493 9.50 8.57 2.72
C ALA A 493 10.70 7.74 3.18
N ASN A 494 11.86 7.90 2.54
CA ASN A 494 13.10 7.21 2.93
C ASN A 494 14.33 7.91 2.34
N ASN A 495 15.49 7.73 2.95
CA ASN A 495 16.76 8.24 2.41
C ASN A 495 17.25 7.36 1.25
N TYR A 496 16.55 7.39 0.09
CA TYR A 496 16.96 6.61 -1.07
C TYR A 496 18.26 7.12 -1.73
N ILE A 497 18.62 8.38 -1.50
CA ILE A 497 19.85 9.00 -2.04
C ILE A 497 21.10 8.37 -1.42
N CYS A 498 21.16 8.28 -0.09
CA CYS A 498 22.18 7.63 0.72
C CYS A 498 23.62 7.87 0.21
N HIS A 499 24.20 6.97 -0.57
CA HIS A 499 25.55 7.02 -1.11
C HIS A 499 25.55 7.09 -2.64
N PHE A 500 26.54 7.55 -3.34
CA PHE A 500 27.63 8.39 -3.00
C PHE A 500 27.17 9.83 -3.18
N THR A 501 27.05 10.58 -2.07
CA THR A 501 26.55 11.97 -2.09
C THR A 501 27.69 12.94 -2.25
N VAL A 502 27.61 13.82 -3.28
CA VAL A 502 28.58 14.86 -3.58
C VAL A 502 27.86 16.20 -3.75
N PHE A 503 28.34 17.25 -3.11
CA PHE A 503 27.71 18.56 -3.19
C PHE A 503 28.73 19.70 -3.18
N GLN A 504 28.35 20.83 -3.76
CA GLN A 504 29.19 22.02 -3.79
C GLN A 504 29.35 22.61 -2.38
N LYS A 505 30.59 22.93 -1.96
CA LYS A 505 30.92 23.43 -0.61
C LYS A 505 30.08 24.63 -0.16
N PRO A 506 29.79 25.66 -1.00
CA PRO A 506 28.90 26.75 -0.62
C PRO A 506 27.48 26.38 -0.19
N LEU A 507 26.98 25.21 -0.58
CA LEU A 507 25.67 24.73 -0.06
C LEU A 507 25.75 24.47 1.44
N LEU A 508 26.89 23.97 1.94
CA LEU A 508 27.11 23.72 3.36
C LEU A 508 27.05 25.01 4.19
N GLU A 509 27.56 26.12 3.65
CA GLU A 509 27.47 27.42 4.31
C GLU A 509 26.03 27.91 4.50
N LYS A 510 25.12 27.54 3.58
CA LYS A 510 23.72 27.89 3.67
C LYS A 510 22.93 27.00 4.65
N VAL A 511 23.28 25.73 4.73
CA VAL A 511 22.49 24.74 5.49
C VAL A 511 23.11 24.42 6.87
N GLY A 512 24.39 24.74 7.08
CA GLY A 512 25.11 24.42 8.31
C GLY A 512 25.70 23.02 8.35
N LEU A 513 26.30 22.66 9.46
CA LEU A 513 27.02 21.40 9.68
C LEU A 513 26.07 20.23 10.01
N PHE A 514 26.60 19.01 10.13
CA PHE A 514 25.87 17.86 10.61
C PHE A 514 25.40 18.07 12.05
N ARG A 515 24.19 17.64 12.36
CA ARG A 515 23.52 17.84 13.65
C ARG A 515 23.55 16.54 14.48
N SER A 516 24.14 16.61 15.68
CA SER A 516 24.26 15.46 16.58
C SER A 516 22.91 14.94 17.12
N GLU A 517 21.89 15.79 17.17
CA GLU A 517 20.52 15.39 17.48
C GLU A 517 19.88 14.49 16.43
N CYS A 518 20.51 14.39 15.24
CA CYS A 518 20.12 13.50 14.14
C CYS A 518 21.07 12.30 13.98
N ASP A 519 21.98 12.04 14.94
CA ASP A 519 22.89 10.89 14.86
C ASP A 519 22.14 9.57 14.61
N GLY A 520 22.67 8.77 13.69
CA GLY A 520 22.04 7.56 13.16
C GLY A 520 21.18 7.77 11.91
N SER A 521 20.80 9.04 11.62
CA SER A 521 20.14 9.48 10.37
C SER A 521 20.64 10.89 9.99
N GLN A 522 21.86 11.22 10.36
CA GLN A 522 22.49 12.51 10.13
C GLN A 522 22.70 12.82 8.64
N ASP A 523 22.95 11.81 7.85
CA ASP A 523 23.05 11.86 6.38
C ASP A 523 21.70 12.22 5.76
N PHE A 524 20.61 11.62 6.24
CA PHE A 524 19.24 11.93 5.80
C PHE A 524 18.87 13.40 6.07
N ASP A 525 19.14 13.88 7.28
CA ASP A 525 18.95 15.29 7.64
C ASP A 525 19.78 16.22 6.73
N MET A 526 21.05 15.88 6.49
CA MET A 526 21.93 16.68 5.64
C MET A 526 21.45 16.67 4.18
N VAL A 527 21.06 15.52 3.65
CA VAL A 527 20.56 15.40 2.28
C VAL A 527 19.28 16.24 2.09
N LEU A 528 18.32 16.19 3.03
CA LEU A 528 17.11 17.00 2.98
C LEU A 528 17.47 18.51 2.95
N ARG A 529 18.33 18.97 3.85
CA ARG A 529 18.73 20.38 3.90
C ARG A 529 19.49 20.83 2.64
N LEU A 530 20.39 20.00 2.11
CA LEU A 530 21.15 20.31 0.90
C LEU A 530 20.25 20.39 -0.33
N THR A 531 19.33 19.42 -0.49
CA THR A 531 18.41 19.37 -1.64
C THR A 531 17.39 20.53 -1.63
N GLU A 532 17.06 21.09 -0.44
CA GLU A 532 16.26 22.33 -0.33
C GLU A 532 16.94 23.55 -0.95
N GLN A 533 18.27 23.57 -0.98
CA GLN A 533 19.08 24.73 -1.40
C GLN A 533 19.80 24.52 -2.73
N ALA A 534 19.88 23.27 -3.22
CA ALA A 534 20.50 22.93 -4.49
C ALA A 534 19.70 23.48 -5.67
N GLN A 535 20.41 24.00 -6.68
CA GLN A 535 19.78 24.49 -7.91
C GLN A 535 19.76 23.43 -9.01
N LYS A 536 20.73 22.53 -9.01
CA LYS A 536 20.86 21.47 -10.01
C LYS A 536 21.27 20.15 -9.36
N ILE A 537 20.27 19.35 -9.02
CA ILE A 537 20.45 18.00 -8.54
C ILE A 537 20.60 17.06 -9.74
N VAL A 538 21.64 16.23 -9.74
CA VAL A 538 21.92 15.26 -10.81
C VAL A 538 22.12 13.88 -10.22
N HIS A 539 21.37 12.92 -10.73
CA HIS A 539 21.56 11.50 -10.50
C HIS A 539 22.49 10.92 -11.58
N ILE A 540 23.49 10.16 -11.19
CA ILE A 540 24.33 9.37 -12.09
C ILE A 540 23.84 7.91 -12.01
N PRO A 541 23.13 7.39 -13.00
CA PRO A 541 22.52 6.05 -12.95
C PRO A 541 23.53 4.94 -13.21
N LYS A 542 24.62 4.94 -12.44
CA LYS A 542 25.71 3.97 -12.48
C LYS A 542 26.01 3.50 -11.06
N PRO A 543 26.22 2.19 -10.82
CA PRO A 543 26.57 1.66 -9.51
C PRO A 543 28.05 1.94 -9.20
N LEU A 544 28.34 3.15 -8.72
CA LEU A 544 29.69 3.66 -8.46
C LEU A 544 30.09 3.59 -7.00
N TYR A 545 29.20 3.12 -6.15
CA TYR A 545 29.41 2.92 -4.71
C TYR A 545 29.17 1.46 -4.35
N PHE A 546 30.10 0.86 -3.60
CA PHE A 546 30.03 -0.50 -3.12
C PHE A 546 29.84 -0.48 -1.61
N TRP A 547 28.62 -0.72 -1.16
CA TRP A 547 28.23 -0.76 0.25
C TRP A 547 28.54 -2.15 0.82
N ARG A 548 29.37 -2.20 1.87
CA ARG A 548 29.78 -3.44 2.52
C ARG A 548 28.76 -3.90 3.55
N SER A 549 28.21 -5.08 3.39
CA SER A 549 27.38 -5.74 4.41
C SER A 549 28.27 -6.60 5.32
N HIS A 550 28.26 -6.30 6.62
CA HIS A 550 28.95 -7.10 7.63
C HIS A 550 28.20 -7.07 8.99
N PRO A 551 28.46 -8.06 9.91
CA PRO A 551 27.67 -8.20 11.15
C PRO A 551 27.71 -6.99 12.11
N LEU A 552 28.73 -6.13 12.00
CA LEU A 552 28.89 -4.93 12.84
C LEU A 552 28.31 -3.67 12.18
N SER A 553 27.77 -3.74 10.95
CA SER A 553 27.19 -2.59 10.28
C SER A 553 25.90 -2.14 10.96
N VAL A 554 25.60 -0.84 10.91
CA VAL A 554 24.38 -0.25 11.48
C VAL A 554 23.14 -0.92 10.88
N ALA A 555 23.17 -1.27 9.60
CA ALA A 555 22.09 -1.96 8.89
C ALA A 555 21.78 -3.37 9.44
N SER A 556 22.76 -4.07 10.01
CA SER A 556 22.59 -5.43 10.56
C SER A 556 21.91 -5.46 11.94
N SER A 557 21.85 -4.34 12.66
CA SER A 557 21.31 -4.22 14.03
C SER A 557 20.25 -3.14 14.21
N LEU A 558 19.48 -2.83 13.16
CA LEU A 558 18.44 -1.78 13.17
C LEU A 558 17.44 -1.94 14.33
N LEU A 559 17.01 -3.16 14.65
CA LEU A 559 16.11 -3.43 15.78
C LEU A 559 16.71 -3.09 17.16
N ALA A 560 18.04 -3.05 17.27
CA ALA A 560 18.73 -2.74 18.54
C ALA A 560 18.91 -1.22 18.78
N LYS A 561 18.56 -0.36 17.81
CA LYS A 561 18.78 1.08 17.85
C LYS A 561 17.53 1.91 17.53
N PRO A 562 16.50 1.93 18.41
CA PRO A 562 15.24 2.66 18.15
C PRO A 562 15.44 4.17 17.89
N TYR A 563 16.51 4.77 18.43
CA TYR A 563 16.79 6.20 18.24
C TYR A 563 17.03 6.61 16.78
N VAL A 564 17.51 5.67 15.94
CA VAL A 564 17.74 5.92 14.49
C VAL A 564 16.44 6.32 13.79
N PHE A 565 15.34 5.60 14.10
CA PHE A 565 14.04 5.88 13.51
C PHE A 565 13.47 7.24 13.97
N GLU A 566 13.67 7.57 15.25
CA GLU A 566 13.23 8.88 15.77
C GLU A 566 14.07 10.04 15.19
N SER A 567 15.37 9.83 14.99
CA SER A 567 16.24 10.79 14.32
C SER A 567 15.81 11.03 12.87
N ALA A 568 15.46 9.98 12.13
CA ALA A 568 14.96 10.09 10.76
C ALA A 568 13.62 10.83 10.71
N LYS A 569 12.66 10.47 11.57
CA LYS A 569 11.36 11.18 11.64
C LYS A 569 11.54 12.65 12.03
N ARG A 570 12.52 12.97 12.89
CA ARG A 570 12.89 14.35 13.22
C ARG A 570 13.42 15.08 11.99
N ALA A 571 14.34 14.46 11.24
CA ALA A 571 14.91 15.05 10.03
C ALA A 571 13.81 15.42 9.02
N VAL A 572 12.82 14.53 8.81
CA VAL A 572 11.68 14.80 7.93
C VAL A 572 10.75 15.87 8.51
N ARG A 573 10.42 15.86 9.81
CA ARG A 573 9.61 16.91 10.44
C ARG A 573 10.25 18.29 10.30
N ASP A 574 11.54 18.40 10.65
CA ASP A 574 12.29 19.65 10.52
C ASP A 574 12.34 20.13 9.05
N HIS A 575 12.42 19.19 8.09
CA HIS A 575 12.33 19.51 6.66
C HIS A 575 10.96 20.10 6.31
N LEU A 576 9.85 19.45 6.75
CA LEU A 576 8.50 19.97 6.49
C LEU A 576 8.31 21.37 7.04
N ASP A 577 8.81 21.64 8.27
CA ASP A 577 8.75 22.96 8.90
C ASP A 577 9.52 24.00 8.08
N ARG A 578 10.74 23.68 7.59
CA ARG A 578 11.56 24.60 6.77
C ARG A 578 10.91 24.95 5.44
N VAL A 579 10.20 23.99 4.82
CA VAL A 579 9.52 24.23 3.53
C VAL A 579 8.07 24.69 3.68
N GLY A 580 7.60 24.92 4.92
CA GLY A 580 6.26 25.44 5.22
C GLY A 580 5.12 24.44 4.97
N LEU A 581 5.37 23.15 5.09
CA LEU A 581 4.39 22.08 4.99
C LEU A 581 4.01 21.57 6.38
N GLU A 582 2.72 21.63 6.71
CA GLU A 582 2.19 21.08 7.95
C GLU A 582 1.83 19.59 7.77
N GLY A 583 2.30 18.73 8.66
CA GLY A 583 1.98 17.29 8.59
C GLY A 583 2.62 16.48 9.71
N GLU A 584 2.22 15.21 9.80
CA GLU A 584 2.77 14.23 10.73
C GLU A 584 3.68 13.24 9.99
N VAL A 585 4.76 12.83 10.64
CA VAL A 585 5.67 11.80 10.12
C VAL A 585 5.47 10.54 10.94
N LEU A 586 4.91 9.52 10.30
CA LEU A 586 4.52 8.24 10.89
C LEU A 586 5.43 7.12 10.36
N ASP A 587 5.48 6.00 11.09
CA ASP A 587 6.10 4.78 10.59
C ASP A 587 5.22 4.16 9.50
N SER A 588 5.84 3.51 8.51
CA SER A 588 5.17 2.73 7.48
C SER A 588 5.19 1.22 7.80
N ALA A 589 4.71 0.38 6.90
CA ALA A 589 4.69 -1.07 7.04
C ALA A 589 6.09 -1.73 7.08
N ALA A 590 7.15 -1.00 6.70
CA ALA A 590 8.53 -1.50 6.76
C ALA A 590 9.44 -0.51 7.51
N LEU A 591 10.49 -1.07 8.13
CA LEU A 591 11.50 -0.28 8.85
C LEU A 591 12.21 0.69 7.92
N SER A 592 12.56 1.87 8.42
CA SER A 592 13.24 2.95 7.68
C SER A 592 12.44 3.51 6.50
N ILE A 593 11.14 3.21 6.43
CA ILE A 593 10.20 3.83 5.50
C ILE A 593 9.15 4.58 6.32
N TYR A 594 8.90 5.84 5.95
CA TYR A 594 8.03 6.75 6.67
C TYR A 594 6.85 7.17 5.80
N ARG A 595 5.74 7.48 6.46
CA ARG A 595 4.55 8.07 5.84
C ARG A 595 4.42 9.52 6.32
N VAL A 596 4.36 10.45 5.37
CA VAL A 596 4.01 11.83 5.68
C VAL A 596 2.51 12.01 5.47
N LYS A 597 1.80 12.34 6.54
CA LYS A 597 0.38 12.66 6.51
C LYS A 597 0.22 14.18 6.61
N TYR A 598 0.04 14.83 5.44
CA TYR A 598 -0.11 16.30 5.40
C TYR A 598 -1.46 16.73 5.97
N LYS A 599 -1.45 17.87 6.66
CA LYS A 599 -2.66 18.47 7.21
C LYS A 599 -3.53 19.03 6.08
N ILE A 600 -4.76 18.54 5.99
CA ILE A 600 -5.75 19.05 5.06
C ILE A 600 -6.23 20.44 5.55
N LYS A 601 -6.27 21.40 4.65
CA LYS A 601 -6.73 22.78 4.93
C LYS A 601 -8.17 22.94 4.46
N GLY A 602 -9.08 23.13 5.40
CA GLY A 602 -10.51 23.25 5.13
C GLY A 602 -11.16 21.93 4.69
N GLU A 603 -12.33 22.04 4.11
CA GLU A 603 -13.08 20.92 3.54
C GLU A 603 -13.51 21.30 2.10
N PRO A 604 -12.56 21.44 1.15
CA PRO A 604 -12.90 21.84 -0.21
C PRO A 604 -13.78 20.79 -0.90
N LEU A 605 -14.69 21.23 -1.75
CA LEU A 605 -15.55 20.34 -2.52
C LEU A 605 -14.75 19.55 -3.55
N ILE A 606 -14.97 18.22 -3.59
CA ILE A 606 -14.42 17.31 -4.59
C ILE A 606 -15.53 16.90 -5.55
N SER A 607 -15.34 17.12 -6.86
CA SER A 607 -16.26 16.63 -7.89
C SER A 607 -15.74 15.32 -8.48
N ILE A 608 -16.46 14.23 -8.25
CA ILE A 608 -16.15 12.88 -8.75
C ILE A 608 -16.87 12.70 -10.09
N LEU A 609 -16.11 12.52 -11.18
CA LEU A 609 -16.61 12.32 -12.54
C LEU A 609 -16.59 10.83 -12.87
N ILE A 610 -17.76 10.25 -13.15
CA ILE A 610 -17.92 8.81 -13.43
C ILE A 610 -18.61 8.64 -14.79
N PRO A 611 -17.85 8.39 -15.88
CA PRO A 611 -18.44 7.98 -17.16
C PRO A 611 -19.15 6.64 -17.04
N ASN A 612 -20.36 6.52 -17.57
CA ASN A 612 -21.09 5.25 -17.55
C ASN A 612 -21.84 4.98 -18.86
N LYS A 613 -21.82 3.72 -19.29
CA LYS A 613 -22.73 3.19 -20.31
C LYS A 613 -23.18 1.80 -19.87
N ASP A 614 -24.49 1.61 -19.65
CA ASP A 614 -25.04 0.34 -19.19
C ASP A 614 -24.32 -0.20 -17.95
N HIS A 615 -24.15 -1.52 -17.81
CA HIS A 615 -23.40 -2.14 -16.68
C HIS A 615 -23.78 -1.58 -15.30
N VAL A 616 -25.08 -1.53 -15.03
CA VAL A 616 -25.64 -0.91 -13.83
C VAL A 616 -25.12 -1.52 -12.53
N SER A 617 -24.75 -2.80 -12.52
CA SER A 617 -24.16 -3.51 -11.38
C SER A 617 -22.80 -2.89 -10.98
N ASP A 618 -21.95 -2.62 -11.96
CA ASP A 618 -20.63 -2.02 -11.71
C ASP A 618 -20.78 -0.59 -11.18
N LEU A 619 -21.62 0.22 -11.85
CA LEU A 619 -21.90 1.59 -11.39
C LEU A 619 -22.49 1.60 -9.97
N ARG A 620 -23.38 0.67 -9.65
CA ARG A 620 -23.98 0.53 -8.32
C ARG A 620 -22.91 0.20 -7.28
N LYS A 621 -22.07 -0.79 -7.54
CA LYS A 621 -20.97 -1.21 -6.67
C LYS A 621 -20.02 -0.01 -6.40
N CYS A 622 -19.66 0.72 -7.44
CA CYS A 622 -18.84 1.93 -7.34
C CYS A 622 -19.50 2.98 -6.43
N ILE A 623 -20.74 3.39 -6.72
CA ILE A 623 -21.43 4.46 -5.96
C ILE A 623 -21.73 4.05 -4.52
N VAL A 624 -22.17 2.79 -4.29
CA VAL A 624 -22.44 2.28 -2.94
C VAL A 624 -21.15 2.26 -2.13
N SER A 625 -20.05 1.77 -2.68
CA SER A 625 -18.76 1.76 -1.99
C SER A 625 -18.25 3.17 -1.64
N ILE A 626 -18.46 4.15 -2.52
CA ILE A 626 -18.15 5.55 -2.22
C ILE A 626 -18.98 6.05 -1.03
N GLN A 627 -20.29 5.80 -1.05
CA GLN A 627 -21.19 6.30 -0.01
C GLN A 627 -21.02 5.64 1.34
N GLU A 628 -20.72 4.34 1.37
CA GLU A 628 -20.59 3.57 2.61
C GLU A 628 -19.20 3.71 3.24
N LYS A 629 -18.16 3.84 2.41
CA LYS A 629 -16.77 3.79 2.88
C LYS A 629 -16.07 5.16 2.92
N THR A 630 -16.64 6.22 2.32
CA THR A 630 -15.97 7.53 2.30
C THR A 630 -16.21 8.31 3.58
N SER A 631 -15.15 8.59 4.33
CA SER A 631 -15.23 9.43 5.54
C SER A 631 -15.15 10.93 5.27
N TYR A 632 -14.77 11.36 4.06
CA TYR A 632 -14.71 12.76 3.67
C TYR A 632 -16.13 13.30 3.37
N PRO A 633 -16.60 14.40 4.02
CA PRO A 633 -18.01 14.78 3.94
C PRO A 633 -18.37 15.59 2.71
N ASN A 634 -17.42 16.34 2.10
CA ASN A 634 -17.73 17.37 1.10
C ASN A 634 -17.35 16.94 -0.32
N TYR A 635 -18.20 16.11 -0.94
CA TYR A 635 -18.05 15.68 -2.33
C TYR A 635 -19.37 15.66 -3.08
N GLU A 636 -19.32 15.82 -4.40
CA GLU A 636 -20.43 15.56 -5.32
C GLU A 636 -20.02 14.50 -6.35
N ILE A 637 -20.98 13.74 -6.83
CA ILE A 637 -20.80 12.73 -7.89
C ILE A 637 -21.53 13.20 -9.14
N ILE A 638 -20.84 13.18 -10.27
CA ILE A 638 -21.37 13.49 -11.59
C ILE A 638 -21.25 12.23 -12.43
N VAL A 639 -22.35 11.50 -12.57
CA VAL A 639 -22.45 10.35 -13.48
C VAL A 639 -22.68 10.88 -14.88
N ILE A 640 -21.80 10.52 -15.82
CA ILE A 640 -21.88 10.97 -17.20
C ILE A 640 -22.39 9.81 -18.05
N GLU A 641 -23.69 9.81 -18.30
CA GLU A 641 -24.39 8.82 -19.09
C GLU A 641 -23.97 8.93 -20.56
N ASN A 642 -23.57 7.83 -21.18
CA ASN A 642 -23.06 7.77 -22.56
C ASN A 642 -23.80 6.72 -23.41
N ASN A 643 -25.01 7.07 -23.87
CA ASN A 643 -25.83 6.27 -24.78
C ASN A 643 -26.10 4.85 -24.27
N SER A 644 -26.54 4.72 -23.01
CA SER A 644 -27.03 3.47 -22.45
C SER A 644 -28.30 2.99 -23.19
N GLU A 645 -28.50 1.68 -23.24
CA GLU A 645 -29.63 1.02 -23.94
C GLU A 645 -30.50 0.20 -22.97
N GLU A 646 -29.97 -0.17 -21.79
CA GLU A 646 -30.65 -1.01 -20.81
C GLU A 646 -31.63 -0.19 -19.94
N GLU A 647 -32.89 -0.60 -19.87
CA GLU A 647 -33.96 0.02 -19.07
C GLU A 647 -33.59 0.13 -17.58
N LYS A 648 -32.94 -0.92 -17.00
CA LYS A 648 -32.53 -0.92 -15.60
C LYS A 648 -31.45 0.14 -15.29
N THR A 649 -30.63 0.51 -16.27
CA THR A 649 -29.67 1.60 -16.12
C THR A 649 -30.40 2.93 -15.94
N PHE A 650 -31.44 3.20 -16.73
CA PHE A 650 -32.23 4.42 -16.59
C PHE A 650 -33.05 4.47 -15.29
N GLN A 651 -33.58 3.32 -14.84
CA GLN A 651 -34.25 3.22 -13.54
C GLN A 651 -33.27 3.53 -12.40
N TYR A 652 -32.04 3.06 -12.45
CA TYR A 652 -31.03 3.36 -11.46
C TYR A 652 -30.62 4.84 -11.49
N TYR A 653 -30.50 5.46 -12.66
CA TYR A 653 -30.26 6.91 -12.76
C TYR A 653 -31.38 7.73 -12.09
N GLN A 654 -32.63 7.35 -12.25
CA GLN A 654 -33.75 8.01 -11.57
C GLN A 654 -33.65 7.91 -10.04
N LEU A 655 -33.09 6.81 -9.51
CA LEU A 655 -32.83 6.67 -8.07
C LEU A 655 -31.67 7.57 -7.61
N LEU A 656 -30.59 7.61 -8.39
CA LEU A 656 -29.43 8.46 -8.09
C LEU A 656 -29.79 9.95 -8.08
N GLU A 657 -30.62 10.42 -9.00
CA GLU A 657 -31.03 11.84 -9.09
C GLU A 657 -31.86 12.32 -7.89
N LYS A 658 -32.42 11.40 -7.08
CA LYS A 658 -33.10 11.75 -5.82
C LYS A 658 -32.11 12.13 -4.72
N ARG A 659 -30.83 11.84 -4.85
CA ARG A 659 -29.77 12.15 -3.88
C ARG A 659 -29.19 13.54 -4.14
N GLN A 660 -29.05 14.35 -3.11
CA GLN A 660 -28.67 15.76 -3.25
C GLN A 660 -27.26 15.98 -3.80
N ASN A 661 -26.34 15.03 -3.53
CA ASN A 661 -24.94 15.13 -3.94
C ASN A 661 -24.61 14.31 -5.21
N ILE A 662 -25.61 13.74 -5.90
CA ILE A 662 -25.42 13.00 -7.15
C ILE A 662 -26.20 13.67 -8.27
N ARG A 663 -25.58 13.82 -9.42
CA ARG A 663 -26.16 14.34 -10.65
C ARG A 663 -25.86 13.41 -11.81
N VAL A 664 -26.87 13.12 -12.64
CA VAL A 664 -26.69 12.41 -13.92
C VAL A 664 -26.73 13.45 -15.06
N VAL A 665 -25.70 13.46 -15.91
CA VAL A 665 -25.62 14.32 -17.09
C VAL A 665 -25.47 13.46 -18.34
N ARG A 666 -26.10 13.85 -19.48
CA ARG A 666 -26.16 13.02 -20.69
C ARG A 666 -25.24 13.50 -21.78
N TRP A 667 -24.30 12.66 -22.20
CA TRP A 667 -23.45 12.84 -23.34
C TRP A 667 -24.03 12.12 -24.56
N ASN A 668 -24.43 12.86 -25.59
CA ASN A 668 -25.07 12.30 -26.80
C ASN A 668 -24.06 12.05 -27.95
N GLY A 669 -22.76 12.26 -27.70
CA GLY A 669 -21.69 12.05 -28.67
C GLY A 669 -21.30 10.58 -28.81
N LYS A 670 -20.42 10.28 -29.77
CA LYS A 670 -19.75 8.98 -29.83
C LYS A 670 -18.89 8.76 -28.58
N PHE A 671 -18.64 7.49 -28.25
CA PHE A 671 -17.75 7.14 -27.15
C PHE A 671 -16.34 7.73 -27.41
N ASN A 672 -15.89 8.53 -26.50
CA ASN A 672 -14.55 9.09 -26.39
C ASN A 672 -14.35 9.45 -24.92
N TYR A 673 -13.52 8.67 -24.21
CA TYR A 673 -13.32 8.83 -22.77
C TYR A 673 -12.89 10.26 -22.41
N SER A 674 -12.00 10.85 -23.20
CA SER A 674 -11.50 12.22 -22.99
C SER A 674 -12.62 13.25 -23.15
N ALA A 675 -13.40 13.18 -24.23
CA ALA A 675 -14.50 14.11 -24.47
C ALA A 675 -15.62 13.98 -23.43
N ILE A 676 -15.94 12.75 -22.99
CA ILE A 676 -16.95 12.50 -21.95
C ILE A 676 -16.54 13.14 -20.63
N ASN A 677 -15.30 12.97 -20.19
CA ASN A 677 -14.81 13.59 -18.95
C ASN A 677 -14.68 15.11 -19.06
N ASN A 678 -14.24 15.64 -20.19
CA ASN A 678 -14.23 17.08 -20.45
C ASN A 678 -15.64 17.67 -20.38
N PHE A 679 -16.65 16.98 -20.94
CA PHE A 679 -18.04 17.37 -20.83
C PHE A 679 -18.53 17.30 -19.36
N GLY A 680 -18.25 16.21 -18.65
CA GLY A 680 -18.59 16.06 -17.23
C GLY A 680 -18.00 17.17 -16.37
N TYR A 681 -16.78 17.57 -16.63
CA TYR A 681 -16.13 18.70 -15.96
C TYR A 681 -16.93 20.00 -16.02
N THR A 682 -17.66 20.27 -17.11
CA THR A 682 -18.47 21.50 -17.24
C THR A 682 -19.58 21.62 -16.18
N PHE A 683 -19.95 20.53 -15.53
CA PHE A 683 -20.93 20.47 -14.45
C PHE A 683 -20.30 20.44 -13.06
N ALA A 684 -19.00 20.19 -12.96
CA ALA A 684 -18.25 20.10 -11.73
C ALA A 684 -18.19 21.46 -11.01
N LYS A 685 -18.38 21.47 -9.69
CA LYS A 685 -18.30 22.67 -8.84
C LYS A 685 -17.10 22.63 -7.89
N GLY A 686 -16.51 21.46 -7.70
CA GLY A 686 -15.44 21.23 -6.74
C GLY A 686 -14.16 21.98 -7.08
N GLU A 687 -13.39 22.31 -6.07
CA GLU A 687 -12.00 22.82 -6.20
C GLU A 687 -11.04 21.73 -6.67
N TYR A 688 -11.40 20.47 -6.45
CA TYR A 688 -10.68 19.28 -6.89
C TYR A 688 -11.57 18.43 -7.78
N ILE A 689 -10.98 17.89 -8.84
CA ILE A 689 -11.63 17.00 -9.80
C ILE A 689 -11.05 15.61 -9.59
N LEU A 690 -11.91 14.62 -9.44
CA LEU A 690 -11.56 13.23 -9.37
C LEU A 690 -12.14 12.48 -10.57
N LEU A 691 -11.28 11.99 -11.45
CA LEU A 691 -11.65 11.05 -12.50
C LEU A 691 -11.77 9.68 -11.88
N LEU A 692 -12.88 9.00 -12.08
CA LEU A 692 -13.13 7.67 -11.51
C LEU A 692 -13.88 6.80 -12.52
N ASN A 693 -13.39 5.58 -12.76
CA ASN A 693 -14.10 4.61 -13.58
C ASN A 693 -15.33 4.06 -12.84
N ASN A 694 -16.37 3.70 -13.59
CA ASN A 694 -17.61 3.12 -13.04
C ASN A 694 -17.48 1.70 -12.50
N ASP A 695 -16.39 0.99 -12.85
CA ASP A 695 -16.06 -0.38 -12.42
C ASP A 695 -15.00 -0.42 -11.30
N THR A 696 -15.01 0.58 -10.42
CA THR A 696 -14.15 0.65 -9.24
C THR A 696 -14.93 0.39 -7.95
N GLU A 697 -14.24 -0.11 -6.92
CA GLU A 697 -14.81 -0.29 -5.58
C GLU A 697 -13.81 0.22 -4.52
N VAL A 698 -14.25 1.14 -3.68
CA VAL A 698 -13.43 1.73 -2.62
C VAL A 698 -13.09 0.69 -1.55
N ILE A 699 -11.84 0.65 -1.10
CA ILE A 699 -11.36 -0.19 0.00
C ILE A 699 -11.11 0.67 1.25
N SER A 700 -10.23 1.68 1.16
CA SER A 700 -9.83 2.51 2.30
C SER A 700 -10.82 3.64 2.58
N VAL A 701 -11.23 3.81 3.84
CA VAL A 701 -12.29 4.77 4.22
C VAL A 701 -11.85 6.23 4.09
N ASP A 702 -10.57 6.51 4.17
CA ASP A 702 -9.95 7.84 4.08
C ASP A 702 -9.31 8.12 2.70
N TRP A 703 -9.68 7.36 1.66
CA TRP A 703 -9.08 7.45 0.32
C TRP A 703 -9.10 8.85 -0.29
N LEU A 704 -10.20 9.61 -0.12
CA LEU A 704 -10.28 11.00 -0.60
C LEU A 704 -9.33 11.91 0.15
N GLN A 705 -9.23 11.77 1.47
CA GLN A 705 -8.29 12.53 2.29
C GLN A 705 -6.84 12.19 1.92
N GLU A 706 -6.53 10.92 1.68
CA GLU A 706 -5.20 10.44 1.27
C GLU A 706 -4.77 10.98 -0.10
N MET A 707 -5.70 11.25 -0.98
CA MET A 707 -5.41 11.92 -2.26
C MET A 707 -5.37 13.45 -2.09
N LEU A 708 -6.34 14.01 -1.36
CA LEU A 708 -6.51 15.46 -1.18
C LEU A 708 -5.31 16.11 -0.50
N MET A 709 -4.74 15.47 0.52
CA MET A 709 -3.60 16.03 1.25
C MET A 709 -2.36 16.26 0.37
N TYR A 710 -2.18 15.47 -0.69
CA TYR A 710 -1.16 15.73 -1.72
C TYR A 710 -1.64 16.74 -2.75
N ALA A 711 -2.89 16.64 -3.24
CA ALA A 711 -3.43 17.54 -4.24
C ALA A 711 -3.53 19.00 -3.79
N GLN A 712 -3.60 19.25 -2.47
CA GLN A 712 -3.57 20.62 -1.91
C GLN A 712 -2.20 21.28 -1.91
N ARG A 713 -1.14 20.55 -2.14
CA ARG A 713 0.21 21.10 -2.25
C ARG A 713 0.34 21.87 -3.56
N GLY A 714 0.95 23.05 -3.49
CA GLY A 714 1.08 23.92 -4.67
C GLY A 714 2.01 23.39 -5.77
N ASP A 715 2.84 22.39 -5.47
CA ASP A 715 3.78 21.73 -6.36
C ASP A 715 3.19 20.44 -7.00
N VAL A 716 2.00 19.97 -6.58
CA VAL A 716 1.38 18.74 -7.07
C VAL A 716 0.28 19.04 -8.08
N GLY A 717 0.32 18.38 -9.22
CA GLY A 717 -0.65 18.56 -10.30
C GLY A 717 -1.67 17.41 -10.43
N ALA A 718 -1.29 16.19 -10.09
CA ALA A 718 -2.22 15.06 -10.02
C ALA A 718 -1.77 14.03 -8.99
N VAL A 719 -2.76 13.30 -8.44
CA VAL A 719 -2.56 12.23 -7.46
C VAL A 719 -3.30 11.00 -7.92
N GLY A 720 -2.60 9.85 -7.96
CA GLY A 720 -3.18 8.54 -8.29
C GLY A 720 -3.28 7.63 -7.08
N ALA A 721 -4.31 6.80 -7.05
CA ALA A 721 -4.56 5.78 -6.05
C ALA A 721 -3.87 4.44 -6.40
N LYS A 722 -3.73 3.55 -5.44
CA LYS A 722 -3.32 2.16 -5.65
C LYS A 722 -4.53 1.32 -6.04
N LEU A 723 -4.45 0.63 -7.18
CA LEU A 723 -5.54 -0.19 -7.67
C LEU A 723 -5.17 -1.67 -7.65
N TYR A 724 -6.16 -2.50 -7.35
CA TYR A 724 -6.05 -3.95 -7.34
C TYR A 724 -7.01 -4.60 -8.34
N TYR A 725 -6.60 -5.72 -8.90
CA TYR A 725 -7.52 -6.64 -9.55
C TYR A 725 -8.41 -7.36 -8.52
N PRO A 726 -9.54 -7.96 -8.94
CA PRO A 726 -10.44 -8.70 -8.03
C PRO A 726 -9.77 -9.86 -7.29
N ASP A 727 -8.66 -10.39 -7.81
CA ASP A 727 -7.86 -11.48 -7.20
C ASP A 727 -6.85 -10.98 -6.16
N ASN A 728 -6.93 -9.72 -5.72
CA ASN A 728 -5.99 -9.06 -4.81
C ASN A 728 -4.56 -8.91 -5.35
N THR A 729 -4.35 -8.98 -6.67
CA THR A 729 -3.07 -8.59 -7.24
C THR A 729 -3.06 -7.11 -7.60
N VAL A 730 -1.88 -6.48 -7.57
CA VAL A 730 -1.71 -5.07 -7.93
C VAL A 730 -1.99 -4.87 -9.42
N GLN A 731 -2.90 -3.97 -9.75
CA GLN A 731 -3.16 -3.51 -11.10
C GLN A 731 -2.38 -2.25 -11.41
N HIS A 732 -2.40 -1.27 -10.48
CA HIS A 732 -1.75 0.02 -10.65
C HIS A 732 -0.95 0.40 -9.41
N GLY A 733 0.36 0.55 -9.60
CA GLY A 733 1.33 1.12 -8.65
C GLY A 733 2.07 2.31 -9.25
N GLY A 734 1.42 3.05 -10.17
CA GLY A 734 1.99 4.13 -10.98
C GLY A 734 2.30 3.72 -12.41
N ILE A 735 2.68 4.68 -13.24
CA ILE A 735 3.01 4.49 -14.66
C ILE A 735 4.39 5.06 -14.96
N VAL A 736 5.17 4.33 -15.76
CA VAL A 736 6.47 4.75 -16.28
C VAL A 736 6.49 4.72 -17.81
N LEU A 737 7.34 5.57 -18.40
CA LEU A 737 7.52 5.68 -19.85
C LEU A 737 8.54 4.67 -20.38
N GLY A 738 8.44 4.39 -21.69
CA GLY A 738 9.39 3.60 -22.46
C GLY A 738 9.16 2.10 -22.43
N VAL A 739 8.44 1.56 -21.45
CA VAL A 739 8.11 0.13 -21.38
C VAL A 739 7.15 -0.22 -22.52
N GLY A 740 7.50 -1.26 -23.29
CA GLY A 740 6.75 -1.63 -24.49
C GLY A 740 6.78 -0.57 -25.60
N GLY A 741 7.68 0.41 -25.53
CA GLY A 741 7.83 1.50 -26.49
C GLY A 741 6.88 2.69 -26.25
N VAL A 742 6.07 2.68 -25.20
CA VAL A 742 5.12 3.74 -24.84
C VAL A 742 5.12 3.99 -23.32
N ALA A 743 4.26 3.31 -22.57
CA ALA A 743 4.15 3.42 -21.13
C ALA A 743 3.51 2.14 -20.55
N ALA A 744 3.80 1.83 -19.29
CA ALA A 744 3.19 0.69 -18.60
C ALA A 744 3.01 0.93 -17.11
N HIS A 745 2.04 0.22 -16.53
CA HIS A 745 1.80 0.20 -15.09
C HIS A 745 2.91 -0.55 -14.35
N LEU A 746 3.40 0.05 -13.27
CA LEU A 746 4.39 -0.55 -12.38
C LEU A 746 3.77 -1.64 -11.51
N HIS A 747 4.56 -2.68 -11.22
CA HIS A 747 4.23 -3.74 -10.27
C HIS A 747 2.98 -4.57 -10.60
N CYS A 748 2.48 -4.56 -11.83
CA CYS A 748 1.33 -5.37 -12.23
C CYS A 748 1.49 -6.84 -11.85
N ASN A 749 0.39 -7.46 -11.38
CA ASN A 749 0.28 -8.86 -10.95
C ASN A 749 1.17 -9.22 -9.74
N ARG A 750 1.64 -8.22 -8.95
CA ARG A 750 2.25 -8.46 -7.65
C ARG A 750 1.17 -8.69 -6.61
N GLN A 751 1.43 -9.55 -5.62
CA GLN A 751 0.48 -9.77 -4.52
C GLN A 751 0.27 -8.47 -3.72
N LYS A 752 -0.90 -8.32 -3.11
CA LYS A 752 -1.28 -7.13 -2.32
C LYS A 752 -0.26 -6.79 -1.23
N GLU A 753 0.33 -7.81 -0.61
CA GLU A 753 1.30 -7.73 0.49
C GLU A 753 2.74 -7.50 0.01
N ASP A 754 3.00 -7.52 -1.32
CA ASP A 754 4.34 -7.28 -1.86
C ASP A 754 4.73 -5.81 -1.61
N LEU A 755 5.91 -5.60 -1.03
CA LEU A 755 6.42 -4.26 -0.76
C LEU A 755 6.88 -3.53 -2.04
N GLY A 756 7.04 -4.26 -3.15
CA GLY A 756 7.61 -3.73 -4.38
C GLY A 756 9.12 -3.56 -4.32
N TYR A 757 9.71 -3.07 -5.42
CA TYR A 757 11.13 -2.78 -5.48
C TYR A 757 11.49 -1.68 -4.46
N MET A 758 12.39 -1.96 -3.51
CA MET A 758 12.80 -1.03 -2.44
C MET A 758 11.61 -0.38 -1.69
N GLY A 759 10.53 -1.13 -1.47
CA GLY A 759 9.36 -0.66 -0.74
C GLY A 759 8.41 0.25 -1.53
N ARG A 760 8.56 0.38 -2.85
CA ARG A 760 7.81 1.35 -3.68
C ARG A 760 6.28 1.13 -3.73
N LEU A 761 5.76 0.04 -3.19
CA LEU A 761 4.31 -0.19 -3.06
C LEU A 761 3.72 0.25 -1.71
N ILE A 762 4.55 0.73 -0.77
CA ILE A 762 4.09 1.08 0.60
C ILE A 762 4.40 2.51 1.04
N TYR A 763 4.90 3.37 0.13
CA TYR A 763 5.11 4.80 0.39
C TYR A 763 4.70 5.65 -0.81
N ALA A 764 4.34 6.91 -0.54
CA ALA A 764 4.00 7.88 -1.58
C ALA A 764 5.25 8.28 -2.37
N GLN A 765 5.12 8.39 -3.70
CA GLN A 765 6.25 8.65 -4.59
C GLN A 765 5.90 9.55 -5.75
N ASP A 766 6.90 10.28 -6.22
CA ASP A 766 6.81 11.01 -7.48
C ASP A 766 6.97 10.04 -8.64
N LEU A 767 6.13 10.17 -9.65
CA LEU A 767 6.11 9.33 -10.84
C LEU A 767 5.89 10.15 -12.11
N THR A 768 6.04 9.51 -13.26
CA THR A 768 5.80 10.18 -14.54
C THR A 768 4.31 10.30 -14.84
N ALA A 769 3.53 9.27 -14.52
CA ALA A 769 2.09 9.31 -14.71
C ALA A 769 1.35 8.37 -13.73
N VAL A 770 0.04 8.59 -13.61
CA VAL A 770 -0.92 7.74 -12.91
C VAL A 770 -2.17 7.57 -13.77
N THR A 771 -2.95 6.51 -13.53
CA THR A 771 -4.12 6.21 -14.36
C THR A 771 -5.35 7.06 -14.01
N ALA A 772 -6.11 7.45 -15.01
CA ALA A 772 -7.40 8.13 -14.84
C ALA A 772 -8.52 7.20 -14.30
N ALA A 773 -8.26 5.92 -14.10
CA ALA A 773 -9.21 5.04 -13.43
C ALA A 773 -9.50 5.51 -11.98
N CYS A 774 -8.51 6.16 -11.30
CA CYS A 774 -8.71 6.94 -10.08
C CYS A 774 -7.61 8.01 -9.98
N MET A 775 -7.90 9.24 -10.43
CA MET A 775 -6.94 10.35 -10.47
C MET A 775 -7.59 11.62 -9.94
N MET A 776 -6.99 12.22 -8.91
CA MET A 776 -7.41 13.52 -8.36
C MET A 776 -6.46 14.62 -8.83
N LEU A 777 -7.01 15.77 -9.19
CA LEU A 777 -6.21 16.96 -9.56
C LEU A 777 -6.93 18.26 -9.15
N PRO A 778 -6.17 19.33 -8.85
CA PRO A 778 -6.75 20.64 -8.61
C PRO A 778 -7.45 21.17 -9.86
N ARG A 779 -8.61 21.82 -9.71
CA ARG A 779 -9.34 22.50 -10.81
C ARG A 779 -8.41 23.41 -11.60
N LYS A 780 -7.58 24.19 -10.91
CA LYS A 780 -6.59 25.09 -11.52
C LYS A 780 -5.69 24.34 -12.53
N VAL A 781 -5.20 23.17 -12.16
CA VAL A 781 -4.31 22.39 -13.03
C VAL A 781 -5.05 21.80 -14.22
N TRP A 782 -6.32 21.37 -14.02
CA TRP A 782 -7.20 20.98 -15.13
C TRP A 782 -7.37 22.09 -16.15
N GLU A 783 -7.67 23.31 -15.68
CA GLU A 783 -7.87 24.50 -16.53
C GLU A 783 -6.58 24.92 -17.24
N GLU A 784 -5.44 24.92 -16.54
CA GLU A 784 -4.13 25.24 -17.12
C GLU A 784 -3.67 24.27 -18.19
N THR A 785 -4.07 23.01 -18.10
CA THR A 785 -3.72 21.96 -19.07
C THR A 785 -4.76 21.80 -20.17
N GLY A 786 -5.96 22.36 -19.97
CA GLY A 786 -7.09 22.24 -20.90
C GLY A 786 -7.80 20.89 -20.87
N GLY A 787 -7.71 20.16 -19.75
CA GLY A 787 -8.32 18.85 -19.57
C GLY A 787 -7.66 17.74 -20.39
N LEU A 788 -8.41 16.68 -20.68
CA LEU A 788 -7.96 15.54 -21.49
C LEU A 788 -7.92 15.91 -23.00
N ASP A 789 -6.92 15.42 -23.73
CA ASP A 789 -6.86 15.61 -25.18
C ASP A 789 -7.77 14.60 -25.87
N GLU A 790 -8.83 15.10 -26.53
CA GLU A 790 -9.85 14.29 -27.17
C GLU A 790 -9.34 13.47 -28.38
N SER A 791 -8.11 13.76 -28.84
CA SER A 791 -7.47 12.92 -29.85
C SER A 791 -7.01 11.55 -29.31
N PHE A 792 -6.90 11.40 -28.00
CA PHE A 792 -6.73 10.13 -27.31
C PHE A 792 -8.09 9.68 -26.78
N GLU A 793 -8.77 8.85 -27.59
CA GLU A 793 -10.16 8.46 -27.28
C GLU A 793 -10.25 7.50 -26.10
N VAL A 794 -9.25 6.61 -25.96
CA VAL A 794 -9.24 5.52 -24.97
C VAL A 794 -7.89 5.32 -24.31
N ALA A 795 -6.82 5.10 -25.08
CA ALA A 795 -5.50 4.80 -24.56
C ALA A 795 -4.64 6.05 -24.42
N PHE A 796 -3.77 6.08 -23.40
CA PHE A 796 -2.77 7.11 -23.15
C PHE A 796 -3.29 8.53 -22.87
N ASN A 797 -4.59 8.72 -22.73
CA ASN A 797 -5.17 10.03 -22.40
C ASN A 797 -4.72 10.54 -21.02
N ASP A 798 -4.63 9.64 -20.04
CA ASP A 798 -4.13 9.88 -18.68
C ASP A 798 -2.62 10.15 -18.68
N VAL A 799 -1.86 9.37 -19.41
CA VAL A 799 -0.40 9.55 -19.52
C VAL A 799 -0.08 10.88 -20.22
N ASP A 800 -0.80 11.22 -21.31
CA ASP A 800 -0.66 12.51 -22.00
C ASP A 800 -0.99 13.69 -21.08
N LEU A 801 -2.09 13.59 -20.30
CA LEU A 801 -2.46 14.63 -19.33
C LEU A 801 -1.35 14.80 -18.28
N CYS A 802 -0.86 13.71 -17.69
CA CYS A 802 0.22 13.74 -16.71
C CYS A 802 1.51 14.37 -17.29
N MET A 803 1.85 14.04 -18.53
CA MET A 803 3.01 14.63 -19.21
C MET A 803 2.86 16.14 -19.43
N ARG A 804 1.67 16.61 -19.81
CA ARG A 804 1.38 18.06 -19.93
C ARG A 804 1.41 18.77 -18.58
N ILE A 805 0.93 18.12 -17.51
CA ILE A 805 1.02 18.63 -16.14
C ILE A 805 2.49 18.79 -15.73
N ARG A 806 3.32 17.78 -15.99
CA ARG A 806 4.77 17.83 -15.69
C ARG A 806 5.51 18.90 -16.48
N GLN A 807 5.16 19.13 -17.74
CA GLN A 807 5.74 20.24 -18.55
C GLN A 807 5.46 21.63 -17.95
N LYS A 808 4.42 21.75 -17.12
CA LYS A 808 4.15 22.98 -16.35
C LYS A 808 4.89 23.05 -15.01
N GLY A 809 5.70 22.05 -14.69
CA GLY A 809 6.52 22.01 -13.48
C GLY A 809 5.85 21.36 -12.26
N TYR A 810 4.65 20.79 -12.41
CA TYR A 810 3.98 20.08 -11.33
C TYR A 810 4.47 18.63 -11.19
N LEU A 811 4.39 18.11 -9.98
CA LEU A 811 4.62 16.72 -9.64
C LEU A 811 3.36 15.87 -9.91
N ILE A 812 3.58 14.59 -10.24
CA ILE A 812 2.55 13.55 -10.25
C ILE A 812 2.85 12.61 -9.09
N VAL A 813 1.94 12.51 -8.14
CA VAL A 813 2.13 11.71 -6.93
C VAL A 813 1.28 10.44 -6.99
N PHE A 814 1.89 9.31 -6.70
CA PHE A 814 1.19 8.08 -6.40
C PHE A 814 1.10 7.90 -4.88
N THR A 815 -0.09 7.67 -4.33
CA THR A 815 -0.26 7.32 -2.92
C THR A 815 -0.74 5.87 -2.77
N PRO A 816 -0.02 5.03 -2.00
CA PRO A 816 -0.45 3.65 -1.77
C PRO A 816 -1.54 3.52 -0.70
N TYR A 817 -1.93 4.62 -0.07
CA TYR A 817 -2.87 4.64 1.05
C TYR A 817 -4.33 4.87 0.61
N ALA A 818 -4.54 5.36 -0.61
CA ALA A 818 -5.84 5.36 -1.27
C ALA A 818 -5.95 4.06 -2.07
N GLU A 819 -6.74 3.10 -1.60
CA GLU A 819 -6.84 1.76 -2.18
C GLU A 819 -8.24 1.51 -2.73
N LEU A 820 -8.32 1.01 -3.96
CA LEU A 820 -9.57 0.60 -4.62
C LEU A 820 -9.35 -0.72 -5.39
N TYR A 821 -10.40 -1.51 -5.55
CA TYR A 821 -10.47 -2.50 -6.63
C TYR A 821 -10.84 -1.81 -7.94
N HIS A 822 -10.37 -2.33 -9.07
CA HIS A 822 -10.78 -1.93 -10.40
C HIS A 822 -11.03 -3.19 -11.25
N TYR A 823 -12.30 -3.41 -11.59
CA TYR A 823 -12.81 -4.62 -12.23
C TYR A 823 -12.62 -4.60 -13.76
N GLU A 824 -11.49 -4.07 -14.22
CA GLU A 824 -11.16 -3.86 -15.63
C GLU A 824 -11.56 -5.05 -16.51
N SER A 825 -12.07 -4.76 -17.70
CA SER A 825 -12.38 -5.69 -18.81
C SER A 825 -13.80 -6.24 -18.91
N LYS A 826 -14.72 -6.01 -17.95
CA LYS A 826 -16.12 -6.43 -18.14
C LYS A 826 -16.83 -5.63 -19.24
N SER A 827 -16.52 -4.34 -19.38
CA SER A 827 -17.09 -3.48 -20.43
C SER A 827 -16.28 -3.44 -21.73
N ARG A 828 -15.02 -3.84 -21.70
CA ARG A 828 -14.13 -3.95 -22.86
C ARG A 828 -13.82 -5.43 -23.12
N LYS A 829 -14.66 -6.12 -23.89
CA LYS A 829 -14.19 -7.35 -24.57
C LYS A 829 -12.86 -6.99 -25.22
N ALA A 830 -11.84 -7.87 -25.12
CA ALA A 830 -10.50 -7.63 -25.63
C ALA A 830 -10.54 -6.84 -26.96
N ASP A 831 -9.55 -5.93 -27.19
CA ASP A 831 -9.50 -5.10 -28.39
C ASP A 831 -9.34 -5.94 -29.68
N ASP A 832 -10.23 -6.90 -29.88
CA ASP A 832 -10.12 -7.96 -30.86
C ASP A 832 -10.71 -7.60 -32.23
N THR A 833 -11.48 -6.49 -32.32
CA THR A 833 -11.97 -6.05 -33.62
C THR A 833 -10.91 -5.27 -34.38
N PRO A 834 -10.89 -5.39 -35.73
CA PRO A 834 -9.93 -4.65 -36.58
C PRO A 834 -9.97 -3.13 -36.35
N GLU A 835 -11.17 -2.56 -36.10
CA GLU A 835 -11.36 -1.12 -35.87
C GLU A 835 -10.73 -0.69 -34.54
N LYS A 836 -10.93 -1.45 -33.48
CA LYS A 836 -10.36 -1.17 -32.16
C LYS A 836 -8.84 -1.27 -32.18
N ARG A 837 -8.28 -2.28 -32.87
CA ARG A 837 -6.83 -2.41 -33.09
C ARG A 837 -6.26 -1.25 -33.88
N ALA A 838 -6.94 -0.83 -34.95
CA ALA A 838 -6.49 0.31 -35.77
C ALA A 838 -6.49 1.62 -34.95
N ARG A 839 -7.54 1.85 -34.12
CA ARG A 839 -7.59 2.98 -33.19
C ARG A 839 -6.39 2.94 -32.21
N PHE A 840 -6.19 1.83 -31.54
CA PHE A 840 -5.10 1.67 -30.55
C PHE A 840 -3.72 1.92 -31.19
N VAL A 841 -3.46 1.36 -32.38
CA VAL A 841 -2.22 1.62 -33.12
C VAL A 841 -2.08 3.13 -33.44
N GLY A 842 -3.15 3.78 -33.89
CA GLY A 842 -3.14 5.22 -34.16
C GLY A 842 -2.89 6.07 -32.91
N GLU A 843 -3.40 5.65 -31.73
CA GLU A 843 -3.13 6.33 -30.45
C GLU A 843 -1.67 6.11 -30.00
N VAL A 844 -1.11 4.91 -30.21
CA VAL A 844 0.32 4.60 -29.96
C VAL A 844 1.22 5.50 -30.82
N GLU A 845 0.97 5.55 -32.14
CA GLU A 845 1.76 6.37 -33.07
C GLU A 845 1.70 7.87 -32.70
N ARG A 846 0.52 8.36 -32.36
CA ARG A 846 0.32 9.74 -31.93
C ARG A 846 1.07 10.05 -30.64
N PHE A 847 1.01 9.15 -29.66
CA PHE A 847 1.72 9.28 -28.38
C PHE A 847 3.23 9.31 -28.61
N GLN A 848 3.75 8.36 -29.38
CA GLN A 848 5.18 8.28 -29.71
C GLN A 848 5.67 9.52 -30.46
N ALA A 849 4.88 10.02 -31.42
CA ALA A 849 5.24 11.22 -32.16
C ALA A 849 5.24 12.50 -31.27
N ARG A 850 4.28 12.62 -30.36
CA ARG A 850 4.17 13.77 -29.45
C ARG A 850 5.29 13.78 -28.41
N TRP A 851 5.58 12.63 -27.80
CA TRP A 851 6.49 12.49 -26.67
C TRP A 851 7.83 11.83 -27.02
N ALA A 852 8.24 11.96 -28.30
CA ALA A 852 9.46 11.31 -28.81
C ALA A 852 10.72 11.68 -28.02
N LYS A 853 10.88 12.93 -27.60
CA LYS A 853 12.03 13.41 -26.83
C LYS A 853 12.09 12.82 -25.43
N GLU A 854 10.94 12.78 -24.75
CA GLU A 854 10.80 12.25 -23.41
C GLU A 854 11.00 10.73 -23.40
N LEU A 855 10.50 10.02 -24.40
CA LEU A 855 10.73 8.58 -24.61
C LEU A 855 12.19 8.26 -24.88
N GLU A 856 12.89 9.09 -25.67
CA GLU A 856 14.33 8.96 -25.93
C GLU A 856 15.18 9.26 -24.68
N ALA A 857 14.81 10.28 -23.90
CA ALA A 857 15.48 10.63 -22.65
C ALA A 857 15.32 9.56 -21.56
N GLY A 858 14.25 8.77 -21.63
CA GLY A 858 13.87 7.78 -20.62
C GLY A 858 13.06 8.38 -19.47
N ASP A 859 12.48 7.50 -18.67
CA ASP A 859 11.67 7.88 -17.51
C ASP A 859 12.56 8.28 -16.32
N PRO A 860 12.44 9.49 -15.75
CA PRO A 860 13.28 9.92 -14.64
C PRO A 860 13.08 9.12 -13.35
N TYR A 861 11.92 8.48 -13.19
CA TYR A 861 11.61 7.67 -12.00
C TYR A 861 11.82 6.17 -12.19
N TYR A 862 12.33 5.77 -13.40
CA TYR A 862 12.63 4.38 -13.75
C TYR A 862 14.05 4.27 -14.27
N ASN A 863 14.96 3.79 -13.43
CA ASN A 863 16.40 3.78 -13.71
C ASN A 863 16.72 3.01 -15.01
N PRO A 864 17.62 3.53 -15.89
CA PRO A 864 17.96 2.92 -17.16
C PRO A 864 18.62 1.54 -17.07
N ASN A 865 19.05 1.12 -15.88
CA ASN A 865 19.53 -0.24 -15.62
C ASN A 865 18.42 -1.29 -15.58
N PHE A 866 17.13 -0.87 -15.55
CA PHE A 866 16.00 -1.79 -15.64
C PHE A 866 15.59 -2.07 -17.08
N SER A 867 15.00 -3.27 -17.30
CA SER A 867 14.44 -3.66 -18.59
C SER A 867 13.21 -2.83 -18.95
N LEU A 868 13.09 -2.50 -20.22
CA LEU A 868 11.87 -1.92 -20.81
C LEU A 868 10.95 -3.00 -21.43
N ASP A 869 11.26 -4.30 -21.22
CA ASP A 869 10.38 -5.41 -21.64
C ASP A 869 9.24 -5.64 -20.63
N ASP A 870 9.42 -5.20 -19.38
CA ASP A 870 8.43 -5.26 -18.30
C ASP A 870 8.62 -4.11 -17.32
N ALA A 871 7.58 -3.79 -16.56
CA ALA A 871 7.57 -2.72 -15.54
C ALA A 871 7.77 -3.25 -14.11
N ASN A 872 8.48 -4.36 -13.93
CA ASN A 872 8.68 -5.03 -12.64
C ASN A 872 10.10 -4.89 -12.07
N PHE A 873 10.85 -3.87 -12.51
CA PHE A 873 12.22 -3.59 -12.04
C PHE A 873 13.20 -4.75 -12.31
N THR A 874 12.99 -5.46 -13.40
CA THR A 874 13.91 -6.50 -13.87
C THR A 874 15.20 -5.84 -14.36
N ILE A 875 16.37 -6.28 -13.87
CA ILE A 875 17.67 -5.74 -14.30
C ILE A 875 17.95 -6.10 -15.78
N ARG A 876 18.42 -5.12 -16.52
CA ARG A 876 18.68 -5.19 -17.98
C ARG A 876 19.83 -6.12 -18.35
#